data_5532b016345ca9e1fe28e8a0f108f46a
#
_entry.id   5532b016345ca9e1fe28e8a0f108f46a
#
_cell.length_a   1.000
_cell.length_b   1.000
_cell.length_c   1.000
_cell.angle_alpha   90.00
_cell.angle_beta   90.00
_cell.angle_gamma   90.00
#
_symmetry.space_group_name_H-M   'P 1'
#
loop_
_entity.id
_entity.type
_entity.pdbx_description
1 polymer ?
#
loop_
_entity_poly.entity_id
_entity_poly.type
_entity_poly.pdbx_seq_one_letter_code
_entity_poly.pdbx_strand_id
1 'polypeptide(L)'
;MNAQNLKDSTYEKSQSLNDINITAKKISSFLKRQDATTKLDITFINTLPKILGNTDPIHYLQTMPGISTNNEYDAGIHIMGCSTGHNLVGINGIPVYNVGHLLGLFSTFNPSHFQSLTVATSPTSADFTERIGGMVSLNSIDTISHKIHGNIAVGPMSSQGTLQLPLSTNSILILSARMAYLNLLYSKWLTFDGDKFKYDFNDVNLTYLWQPNTKDKVSIDFYTGGDHVNLNMPYYPAELKLGWSNILLSAQYERTYNANAKTRQQIYITSYSNDTKFVRGNEQLLLPSKITTIGVANHSQLHHWGLGYELRYHDIDPQSPAVSNYYTSRSTNTTENAAELSAYADYKIGNESLYAIIGGRECIYWASGQKADFHFSPNVSFYFQGVSSKVVMNLYRRWQNLHQTGISQIGLPFEFWVSSDDFIKPEYADGINILGEKAIGKSGYTINLELFYKKLYNQVEYTGDLLDFSKSTYDLKNYVRQGKGCNYGFGIMINKRFGSINGWIGYTYTHASRTIEGTTGKETFPASNERPHELNMVLSYKTSKHLVLSSTFVYASGTPFTASKSFYAIDGNIISQYNGYNQNRLPAYSRLDLSADYTFCKKNHSEYGVNFSLYNALNHRNPIYYRLHFHEVDKEKTYCYKPLSFAIKVLPSINFYCKF
;
A
#
# COMPACT_ATOMS: atom_id res chain seq x y z
N MET A 1 6.54 38.94 -59.70
CA MET A 1 5.42 38.03 -59.48
C MET A 1 5.85 36.91 -58.51
N ASN A 2 5.22 36.92 -57.36
CA ASN A 2 5.04 35.82 -56.43
C ASN A 2 6.23 35.28 -55.60
N ALA A 3 6.62 36.04 -54.58
CA ALA A 3 7.32 35.55 -53.41
C ALA A 3 6.44 35.56 -52.14
N GLN A 4 5.14 35.91 -52.25
CA GLN A 4 4.23 36.02 -51.10
C GLN A 4 3.36 34.79 -50.81
N ASN A 5 3.22 33.86 -51.75
CA ASN A 5 2.35 32.69 -51.58
C ASN A 5 3.03 31.42 -51.01
N LEU A 6 4.33 31.50 -50.69
CA LEU A 6 5.05 30.35 -50.09
C LEU A 6 5.21 30.43 -48.57
N LYS A 7 4.83 31.57 -47.94
CA LYS A 7 4.92 31.73 -46.48
C LYS A 7 3.68 31.27 -45.72
N ASP A 8 2.50 31.29 -46.33
CA ASP A 8 1.27 30.93 -45.61
C ASP A 8 1.01 29.42 -45.52
N SER A 9 1.53 28.62 -46.49
CA SER A 9 1.31 27.17 -46.46
C SER A 9 2.22 26.40 -45.49
N THR A 10 3.32 27.01 -45.04
CA THR A 10 4.24 26.38 -44.05
C THR A 10 3.85 26.67 -42.63
N TYR A 11 3.08 27.75 -42.36
CA TYR A 11 2.66 28.07 -40.98
C TYR A 11 1.45 27.25 -40.51
N GLU A 12 0.50 26.95 -41.39
CA GLU A 12 -0.66 26.08 -41.01
C GLU A 12 -0.27 24.62 -40.78
N LYS A 13 0.73 24.08 -41.51
CA LYS A 13 1.21 22.73 -41.30
C LYS A 13 1.98 22.52 -39.99
N SER A 14 2.63 23.55 -39.47
CA SER A 14 3.38 23.45 -38.22
C SER A 14 2.48 23.52 -36.97
N GLN A 15 1.37 24.29 -37.03
CA GLN A 15 0.41 24.35 -35.93
C GLN A 15 -0.39 23.03 -35.75
N SER A 16 -0.80 22.39 -36.84
CA SER A 16 -1.53 21.12 -36.78
C SER A 16 -0.68 19.97 -36.24
N LEU A 17 0.63 19.94 -36.52
CA LEU A 17 1.55 18.96 -35.99
C LEU A 17 1.84 19.15 -34.49
N ASN A 18 1.89 20.38 -34.01
CA ASN A 18 2.08 20.69 -32.58
C ASN A 18 0.82 20.32 -31.74
N ASP A 19 -0.37 20.55 -32.26
CA ASP A 19 -1.62 20.19 -31.60
C ASP A 19 -1.81 18.68 -31.53
N ILE A 20 -1.43 17.95 -32.56
CA ILE A 20 -1.47 16.45 -32.55
C ILE A 20 -0.45 15.90 -31.57
N ASN A 21 0.73 16.46 -31.45
CA ASN A 21 1.74 16.02 -30.46
C ASN A 21 1.34 16.33 -29.01
N ILE A 22 0.70 17.46 -28.76
CA ILE A 22 0.21 17.84 -27.43
C ILE A 22 -0.96 16.94 -27.04
N THR A 23 -1.88 16.64 -27.95
CA THR A 23 -3.01 15.76 -27.69
C THR A 23 -2.57 14.30 -27.49
N ALA A 24 -1.63 13.80 -28.29
CA ALA A 24 -1.06 12.46 -28.12
C ALA A 24 -0.27 12.33 -26.80
N LYS A 25 0.50 13.35 -26.39
CA LYS A 25 1.18 13.36 -25.09
C LYS A 25 0.22 13.39 -23.91
N LYS A 26 -0.91 14.09 -24.01
CA LYS A 26 -1.94 14.14 -22.94
C LYS A 26 -2.72 12.83 -22.80
N ILE A 27 -2.93 12.11 -23.88
CA ILE A 27 -3.73 10.86 -23.89
C ILE A 27 -2.90 9.64 -23.45
N SER A 28 -1.56 9.69 -23.58
CA SER A 28 -0.69 8.50 -23.37
C SER A 28 -0.17 8.32 -21.95
N SER A 29 -0.68 9.03 -20.95
CA SER A 29 0.06 9.22 -19.69
C SER A 29 -0.50 8.58 -18.42
N PHE A 30 -1.60 7.81 -18.46
CA PHE A 30 -2.15 7.25 -17.22
C PHE A 30 -1.26 6.16 -16.58
N LEU A 31 -0.43 5.52 -17.38
CA LEU A 31 0.58 4.56 -16.93
C LEU A 31 1.91 4.88 -17.59
N LYS A 32 2.87 5.38 -16.84
CA LYS A 32 4.24 5.60 -17.31
C LYS A 32 5.19 4.71 -16.54
N ARG A 33 6.06 4.01 -17.25
CA ARG A 33 7.16 3.29 -16.66
C ARG A 33 8.46 4.04 -16.95
N GLN A 34 9.09 4.56 -15.91
CA GLN A 34 10.36 5.27 -16.00
C GLN A 34 11.31 4.61 -15.00
N ASP A 35 12.48 4.19 -15.49
CA ASP A 35 13.58 3.63 -14.69
C ASP A 35 13.12 2.54 -13.69
N ALA A 36 12.32 1.56 -14.19
CA ALA A 36 11.69 0.49 -13.44
C ALA A 36 10.67 0.93 -12.38
N THR A 37 10.40 2.20 -12.25
CA THR A 37 9.25 2.72 -11.51
C THR A 37 8.03 2.84 -12.42
N THR A 38 6.87 2.45 -11.90
CA THR A 38 5.59 2.62 -12.57
C THR A 38 4.86 3.80 -11.95
N LYS A 39 4.53 4.80 -12.75
CA LYS A 39 3.72 5.95 -12.33
C LYS A 39 2.31 5.84 -12.91
N LEU A 40 1.31 5.82 -12.02
CA LEU A 40 -0.12 5.82 -12.33
C LEU A 40 -0.68 7.22 -12.10
N ASP A 41 -1.45 7.73 -13.07
CA ASP A 41 -2.18 8.98 -12.92
C ASP A 41 -3.48 8.76 -12.15
N ILE A 42 -3.69 9.52 -11.09
CA ILE A 42 -4.90 9.45 -10.24
C ILE A 42 -6.16 9.79 -11.05
N THR A 43 -6.07 10.65 -12.07
CA THR A 43 -7.23 11.00 -12.89
C THR A 43 -7.82 9.78 -13.62
N PHE A 44 -6.97 8.85 -14.04
CA PHE A 44 -7.43 7.59 -14.62
C PHE A 44 -8.07 6.68 -13.56
N ILE A 45 -7.47 6.55 -12.39
CA ILE A 45 -8.02 5.74 -11.29
C ILE A 45 -9.43 6.21 -10.92
N ASN A 46 -9.68 7.50 -10.95
CA ASN A 46 -11.01 8.08 -10.68
C ASN A 46 -12.11 7.68 -11.68
N THR A 47 -11.76 7.10 -12.84
CA THR A 47 -12.74 6.57 -13.83
C THR A 47 -13.11 5.12 -13.60
N LEU A 48 -12.46 4.43 -12.67
CA LEU A 48 -12.63 3.02 -12.40
C LEU A 48 -13.76 2.74 -11.38
N PRO A 49 -14.22 1.49 -11.20
CA PRO A 49 -15.27 1.15 -10.24
C PRO A 49 -14.97 1.65 -8.84
N LYS A 50 -15.98 2.19 -8.18
CA LYS A 50 -15.85 2.74 -6.82
C LYS A 50 -16.41 1.74 -5.82
N ILE A 51 -15.68 1.54 -4.73
CA ILE A 51 -16.16 0.75 -3.60
C ILE A 51 -16.95 1.69 -2.69
N LEU A 52 -18.26 1.43 -2.54
CA LEU A 52 -19.14 2.24 -1.70
C LEU A 52 -19.05 3.76 -1.96
N GLY A 53 -18.82 4.13 -3.23
CA GLY A 53 -18.68 5.51 -3.66
C GLY A 53 -17.27 6.09 -3.57
N ASN A 54 -16.30 5.35 -3.03
CA ASN A 54 -14.90 5.79 -2.90
C ASN A 54 -14.02 5.16 -3.97
N THR A 55 -13.18 5.97 -4.59
CA THR A 55 -12.06 5.50 -5.41
C THR A 55 -10.86 5.24 -4.50
N ASP A 56 -10.19 4.11 -4.65
CA ASP A 56 -9.05 3.75 -3.83
C ASP A 56 -7.80 3.47 -4.68
N PRO A 57 -6.76 4.32 -4.61
CA PRO A 57 -5.56 4.16 -5.41
C PRO A 57 -4.75 2.90 -5.05
N ILE A 58 -4.72 2.51 -3.78
CA ILE A 58 -4.01 1.31 -3.32
C ILE A 58 -4.69 0.05 -3.83
N HIS A 59 -6.01 0.02 -3.80
CA HIS A 59 -6.80 -1.11 -4.29
C HIS A 59 -6.56 -1.39 -5.79
N TYR A 60 -6.43 -0.32 -6.60
CA TYR A 60 -6.08 -0.49 -8.01
C TYR A 60 -4.63 -0.88 -8.22
N LEU A 61 -3.73 -0.47 -7.33
CA LEU A 61 -2.36 -0.95 -7.36
C LEU A 61 -2.28 -2.46 -7.14
N GLN A 62 -3.10 -3.01 -6.26
CA GLN A 62 -3.18 -4.45 -5.98
C GLN A 62 -3.68 -5.27 -7.20
N THR A 63 -4.16 -4.64 -8.27
CA THR A 63 -4.50 -5.31 -9.54
C THR A 63 -3.33 -5.35 -10.53
N MET A 64 -2.18 -4.79 -10.18
CA MET A 64 -0.98 -4.84 -11.03
C MET A 64 -0.17 -6.11 -10.78
N PRO A 65 0.46 -6.69 -11.80
CA PRO A 65 1.29 -7.88 -11.62
C PRO A 65 2.42 -7.67 -10.59
N GLY A 66 2.63 -8.72 -9.77
CA GLY A 66 3.63 -8.70 -8.71
C GLY A 66 3.21 -7.97 -7.43
N ILE A 67 1.99 -7.44 -7.38
CA ILE A 67 1.44 -6.74 -6.21
C ILE A 67 0.13 -7.42 -5.82
N SER A 68 0.05 -7.91 -4.60
CA SER A 68 -1.09 -8.69 -4.10
C SER A 68 -1.62 -8.16 -2.76
N THR A 69 -2.79 -8.67 -2.37
CA THR A 69 -3.41 -8.48 -1.05
C THR A 69 -3.85 -9.83 -0.51
N ASN A 70 -3.95 -10.00 0.79
CA ASN A 70 -4.38 -11.27 1.41
C ASN A 70 -5.89 -11.52 1.22
N ASN A 71 -6.70 -10.49 1.37
CA ASN A 71 -8.16 -10.56 1.25
C ASN A 71 -8.75 -9.15 1.03
N GLU A 72 -10.08 -9.02 1.07
CA GLU A 72 -10.79 -7.74 0.87
C GLU A 72 -10.56 -6.72 2.00
N TYR A 73 -10.16 -7.18 3.16
CA TYR A 73 -9.93 -6.37 4.37
C TYR A 73 -8.44 -6.19 4.68
N ASP A 74 -7.61 -6.28 3.67
CA ASP A 74 -6.18 -6.05 3.78
C ASP A 74 -5.80 -4.89 2.84
N ALA A 75 -5.69 -3.68 3.39
CA ALA A 75 -5.11 -2.55 2.67
C ALA A 75 -3.58 -2.69 2.53
N GLY A 76 -3.01 -3.70 3.14
CA GLY A 76 -1.60 -4.04 3.00
C GLY A 76 -1.23 -4.33 1.55
N ILE A 77 0.02 -4.05 1.24
CA ILE A 77 0.60 -4.28 -0.08
C ILE A 77 1.68 -5.33 0.05
N HIS A 78 1.51 -6.42 -0.68
CA HIS A 78 2.50 -7.49 -0.78
C HIS A 78 3.19 -7.41 -2.14
N ILE A 79 4.43 -6.97 -2.18
CA ILE A 79 5.20 -6.83 -3.43
C ILE A 79 6.11 -8.03 -3.60
N MET A 80 5.89 -8.83 -4.66
CA MET A 80 6.71 -10.01 -5.00
C MET A 80 6.85 -10.98 -3.81
N GLY A 81 5.74 -11.31 -3.15
CA GLY A 81 5.70 -12.23 -2.02
C GLY A 81 6.30 -11.70 -0.71
N CYS A 82 6.68 -10.42 -0.65
CA CYS A 82 7.13 -9.77 0.58
C CYS A 82 5.93 -9.43 1.48
N SER A 83 6.12 -9.43 2.79
CA SER A 83 5.12 -9.02 3.77
C SER A 83 4.90 -7.50 3.71
N THR A 84 3.81 -7.02 4.29
CA THR A 84 3.46 -5.57 4.33
C THR A 84 4.57 -4.72 4.89
N GLY A 85 5.13 -5.10 6.04
CA GLY A 85 6.22 -4.38 6.70
C GLY A 85 7.55 -4.35 5.93
N HIS A 86 7.71 -5.19 4.89
CA HIS A 86 8.87 -5.16 4.01
C HIS A 86 8.78 -4.05 2.94
N ASN A 87 7.61 -3.46 2.76
CA ASN A 87 7.38 -2.42 1.76
C ASN A 87 7.27 -1.05 2.41
N LEU A 88 7.72 -0.01 1.72
CA LEU A 88 7.41 1.35 2.10
C LEU A 88 6.13 1.77 1.37
N VAL A 89 5.13 2.20 2.12
CA VAL A 89 3.94 2.86 1.58
C VAL A 89 3.82 4.23 2.23
N GLY A 90 3.64 5.28 1.43
CA GLY A 90 3.61 6.60 2.04
C GLY A 90 3.29 7.76 1.10
N ILE A 91 3.52 8.97 1.59
CA ILE A 91 3.29 10.24 0.91
C ILE A 91 4.64 10.88 0.61
N ASN A 92 4.91 11.20 -0.66
CA ASN A 92 6.16 11.83 -1.11
C ASN A 92 7.43 11.07 -0.65
N GLY A 93 7.34 9.72 -0.53
CA GLY A 93 8.43 8.86 -0.05
C GLY A 93 8.54 8.74 1.47
N ILE A 94 7.72 9.44 2.25
CA ILE A 94 7.68 9.36 3.71
C ILE A 94 6.71 8.25 4.14
N PRO A 95 7.11 7.34 5.05
CA PRO A 95 6.27 6.22 5.45
C PRO A 95 5.00 6.65 6.17
N VAL A 96 3.88 6.00 5.82
CA VAL A 96 2.64 5.93 6.58
C VAL A 96 2.53 4.49 7.08
N TYR A 97 2.56 4.29 8.40
CA TYR A 97 2.79 2.97 9.00
C TYR A 97 1.55 2.05 8.97
N ASN A 98 0.36 2.60 8.88
CA ASN A 98 -0.87 1.86 8.60
C ASN A 98 -1.64 2.58 7.49
N VAL A 99 -1.95 1.87 6.43
CA VAL A 99 -2.56 2.44 5.22
C VAL A 99 -4.02 2.05 5.05
N GLY A 100 -4.67 1.48 6.08
CA GLY A 100 -6.02 0.95 6.00
C GLY A 100 -7.05 1.71 6.82
N HIS A 101 -8.19 2.02 6.19
CA HIS A 101 -9.46 2.35 6.82
C HIS A 101 -10.44 1.19 6.69
N LEU A 102 -11.46 1.14 7.55
CA LEU A 102 -12.51 0.13 7.58
C LEU A 102 -11.93 -1.28 7.50
N LEU A 103 -11.02 -1.58 8.44
CA LEU A 103 -10.35 -2.89 8.51
C LEU A 103 -9.62 -3.25 7.19
N GLY A 104 -9.13 -2.25 6.46
CA GLY A 104 -8.43 -2.44 5.20
C GLY A 104 -9.28 -2.41 3.94
N LEU A 105 -10.60 -2.24 4.02
CA LEU A 105 -11.46 -2.12 2.83
C LEU A 105 -11.18 -0.88 2.00
N PHE A 106 -10.65 0.19 2.62
CA PHE A 106 -10.20 1.40 1.97
C PHE A 106 -8.79 1.74 2.40
N SER A 107 -8.05 2.41 1.53
CA SER A 107 -6.80 3.04 1.95
C SER A 107 -7.04 4.39 2.64
N THR A 108 -6.07 4.78 3.44
CA THR A 108 -6.06 6.09 4.14
C THR A 108 -5.86 7.28 3.21
N PHE A 109 -5.68 7.06 1.92
CA PHE A 109 -5.33 8.09 0.95
C PHE A 109 -6.55 8.61 0.20
N ASN A 110 -6.84 9.91 0.34
CA ASN A 110 -7.84 10.59 -0.48
C ASN A 110 -7.29 10.83 -1.89
N PRO A 111 -7.78 10.13 -2.94
CA PRO A 111 -7.19 10.21 -4.27
C PRO A 111 -7.22 11.61 -4.87
N SER A 112 -8.19 12.45 -4.49
CA SER A 112 -8.32 13.79 -5.06
C SER A 112 -7.25 14.78 -4.58
N HIS A 113 -6.49 14.42 -3.55
CA HIS A 113 -5.38 15.24 -3.02
C HIS A 113 -4.08 15.02 -3.78
N PHE A 114 -3.92 13.85 -4.37
CA PHE A 114 -2.67 13.43 -5.02
C PHE A 114 -2.77 13.53 -6.54
N GLN A 115 -1.63 13.76 -7.21
CA GLN A 115 -1.61 13.76 -8.67
C GLN A 115 -1.25 12.38 -9.23
N SER A 116 -0.46 11.59 -8.53
CA SER A 116 0.01 10.29 -9.04
C SER A 116 0.41 9.35 -7.92
N LEU A 117 0.39 8.07 -8.26
CA LEU A 117 0.91 6.96 -7.46
C LEU A 117 2.17 6.43 -8.16
N THR A 118 3.29 6.37 -7.46
CA THR A 118 4.55 5.80 -7.95
C THR A 118 4.82 4.48 -7.26
N VAL A 119 5.21 3.47 -8.03
CA VAL A 119 5.53 2.13 -7.55
C VAL A 119 6.89 1.71 -8.04
N ALA A 120 7.73 1.25 -7.14
CA ALA A 120 8.96 0.54 -7.43
C ALA A 120 8.87 -0.86 -6.83
N THR A 121 8.83 -1.89 -7.67
CA THR A 121 8.76 -3.29 -7.24
C THR A 121 10.11 -3.85 -6.81
N SER A 122 11.19 -3.20 -7.24
CA SER A 122 12.56 -3.50 -6.84
C SER A 122 13.42 -2.23 -6.81
N PRO A 123 14.48 -2.19 -6.00
CA PRO A 123 15.41 -1.08 -5.97
C PRO A 123 16.26 -1.06 -7.24
N THR A 124 16.25 0.05 -7.98
CA THR A 124 17.05 0.24 -9.20
C THR A 124 18.19 1.22 -9.05
N SER A 125 18.28 1.82 -7.88
CA SER A 125 19.32 2.78 -7.47
C SER A 125 19.55 2.68 -5.97
N ALA A 126 20.62 3.28 -5.48
CA ALA A 126 20.97 3.25 -4.06
C ALA A 126 20.14 4.26 -3.22
N ASP A 127 19.41 5.17 -3.86
CA ASP A 127 18.48 6.09 -3.19
C ASP A 127 17.22 5.40 -2.64
N PHE A 128 16.99 4.14 -3.03
CA PHE A 128 15.89 3.33 -2.51
C PHE A 128 16.03 3.15 -1.00
N THR A 129 14.93 3.34 -0.27
CA THR A 129 14.91 3.32 1.20
C THR A 129 15.26 1.94 1.78
N GLU A 130 15.46 1.88 3.10
CA GLU A 130 15.80 0.66 3.82
C GLU A 130 14.57 -0.21 4.04
N ARG A 131 14.12 -0.83 2.95
CA ARG A 131 13.09 -1.86 2.91
C ARG A 131 13.54 -2.97 1.96
N ILE A 132 13.24 -4.21 2.31
CA ILE A 132 13.63 -5.39 1.51
C ILE A 132 12.61 -5.76 0.44
N GLY A 133 11.43 -5.16 0.47
CA GLY A 133 10.35 -5.35 -0.49
C GLY A 133 10.37 -4.35 -1.64
N GLY A 134 9.36 -3.54 -1.73
CA GLY A 134 9.16 -2.48 -2.71
C GLY A 134 8.79 -1.14 -2.07
N MET A 135 8.48 -0.16 -2.91
CA MET A 135 8.06 1.17 -2.49
C MET A 135 6.81 1.60 -3.24
N VAL A 136 5.87 2.18 -2.53
CA VAL A 136 4.67 2.84 -3.05
C VAL A 136 4.60 4.24 -2.48
N SER A 137 4.56 5.24 -3.34
CA SER A 137 4.47 6.65 -2.94
C SER A 137 3.32 7.34 -3.64
N LEU A 138 2.41 7.91 -2.87
CA LEU A 138 1.46 8.89 -3.37
C LEU A 138 2.17 10.24 -3.43
N ASN A 139 2.09 10.88 -4.59
CA ASN A 139 2.78 12.15 -4.81
C ASN A 139 1.75 13.26 -4.78
N SER A 140 1.97 14.24 -3.91
CA SER A 140 1.14 15.44 -3.79
C SER A 140 1.12 16.20 -5.11
N ILE A 141 0.08 17.02 -5.33
CA ILE A 141 -0.02 17.89 -6.49
C ILE A 141 1.17 18.87 -6.47
N ASP A 142 1.92 18.90 -7.55
CA ASP A 142 3.19 19.64 -7.67
C ASP A 142 3.12 20.81 -8.67
N THR A 143 1.93 21.16 -9.11
CA THR A 143 1.66 22.23 -10.08
C THR A 143 0.80 23.32 -9.47
N ILE A 144 1.15 24.59 -9.75
CA ILE A 144 0.38 25.74 -9.28
C ILE A 144 -0.71 26.05 -10.30
N SER A 145 -1.97 25.90 -9.91
CA SER A 145 -3.12 26.39 -10.66
C SER A 145 -3.36 27.85 -10.29
N HIS A 146 -3.70 28.66 -11.28
CA HIS A 146 -4.08 30.08 -11.08
C HIS A 146 -5.59 30.26 -10.88
N LYS A 147 -6.36 29.17 -10.89
CA LYS A 147 -7.82 29.17 -10.68
C LYS A 147 -8.15 28.28 -9.49
N ILE A 148 -9.23 28.64 -8.81
CA ILE A 148 -9.80 27.79 -7.78
C ILE A 148 -10.36 26.55 -8.46
N HIS A 149 -9.99 25.39 -7.93
CA HIS A 149 -10.54 24.11 -8.33
C HIS A 149 -11.06 23.38 -7.09
N GLY A 150 -12.16 22.68 -7.26
CA GLY A 150 -12.72 21.87 -6.19
C GLY A 150 -13.31 20.58 -6.72
N ASN A 151 -13.37 19.59 -5.85
CA ASN A 151 -14.05 18.34 -6.07
C ASN A 151 -14.76 17.94 -4.78
N ILE A 152 -16.05 17.71 -4.85
CA ILE A 152 -16.86 17.21 -3.73
C ILE A 152 -17.54 15.95 -4.22
N ALA A 153 -17.49 14.89 -3.43
CA ALA A 153 -18.19 13.64 -3.71
C ALA A 153 -18.92 13.16 -2.46
N VAL A 154 -20.17 12.75 -2.64
CA VAL A 154 -21.06 12.27 -1.57
C VAL A 154 -21.55 10.88 -1.96
N GLY A 155 -21.15 9.90 -1.18
CA GLY A 155 -21.54 8.50 -1.33
C GLY A 155 -22.39 7.99 -0.17
N PRO A 156 -22.82 6.72 -0.20
CA PRO A 156 -23.68 6.17 0.84
C PRO A 156 -22.96 6.01 2.20
N MET A 157 -21.63 5.87 2.22
CA MET A 157 -20.87 5.57 3.44
C MET A 157 -19.96 6.71 3.88
N SER A 158 -19.48 7.51 2.96
CA SER A 158 -18.55 8.60 3.24
C SER A 158 -18.73 9.75 2.25
N SER A 159 -18.30 10.92 2.67
CA SER A 159 -18.14 12.10 1.82
C SER A 159 -16.69 12.54 1.81
N GLN A 160 -16.27 13.09 0.69
CA GLN A 160 -14.92 13.65 0.52
C GLN A 160 -14.97 14.95 -0.25
N GLY A 161 -14.02 15.82 0.05
CA GLY A 161 -13.86 17.08 -0.66
C GLY A 161 -12.39 17.45 -0.81
N THR A 162 -12.07 18.14 -1.90
CA THR A 162 -10.75 18.72 -2.16
C THR A 162 -10.94 20.10 -2.70
N LEU A 163 -10.17 21.06 -2.20
CA LEU A 163 -10.17 22.45 -2.61
C LEU A 163 -8.74 22.90 -2.89
N GLN A 164 -8.51 23.47 -4.06
CA GLN A 164 -7.25 24.05 -4.48
C GLN A 164 -7.41 25.57 -4.56
N LEU A 165 -6.69 26.28 -3.71
CA LEU A 165 -6.77 27.73 -3.54
C LEU A 165 -5.45 28.38 -3.99
N PRO A 166 -5.39 29.04 -5.15
CA PRO A 166 -4.24 29.87 -5.50
C PRO A 166 -4.16 31.06 -4.52
N LEU A 167 -3.08 31.14 -3.77
CA LEU A 167 -2.84 32.24 -2.83
C LEU A 167 -2.09 33.39 -3.50
N SER A 168 -1.27 33.08 -4.49
CA SER A 168 -0.55 34.03 -5.33
C SER A 168 -0.27 33.42 -6.70
N THR A 169 0.39 34.17 -7.59
CA THR A 169 0.88 33.63 -8.87
C THR A 169 1.87 32.48 -8.70
N ASN A 170 2.52 32.39 -7.55
CA ASN A 170 3.62 31.45 -7.30
C ASN A 170 3.31 30.50 -6.13
N SER A 171 2.10 30.50 -5.59
CA SER A 171 1.75 29.63 -4.47
C SER A 171 0.29 29.16 -4.51
N ILE A 172 0.07 27.95 -4.02
CA ILE A 172 -1.23 27.30 -3.94
C ILE A 172 -1.35 26.56 -2.60
N LEU A 173 -2.55 26.57 -2.03
CA LEU A 173 -2.95 25.75 -0.90
C LEU A 173 -3.95 24.71 -1.36
N ILE A 174 -3.72 23.44 -1.04
CA ILE A 174 -4.58 22.32 -1.37
C ILE A 174 -5.06 21.72 -0.06
N LEU A 175 -6.37 21.65 0.11
CA LEU A 175 -7.05 21.10 1.28
C LEU A 175 -7.93 19.94 0.86
N SER A 176 -7.86 18.83 1.56
CA SER A 176 -8.75 17.69 1.33
C SER A 176 -9.18 17.10 2.65
N ALA A 177 -10.44 16.69 2.70
CA ALA A 177 -10.99 15.97 3.84
C ALA A 177 -11.90 14.84 3.36
N ARG A 178 -11.92 13.76 4.12
CA ARG A 178 -12.85 12.64 3.94
C ARG A 178 -13.35 12.20 5.32
N MET A 179 -14.62 11.88 5.42
CA MET A 179 -15.22 11.33 6.64
C MET A 179 -16.27 10.28 6.31
N ALA A 180 -16.27 9.20 7.07
CA ALA A 180 -17.33 8.21 7.07
C ALA A 180 -18.38 8.55 8.11
N TYR A 181 -19.64 8.27 7.77
CA TYR A 181 -20.79 8.49 8.65
C TYR A 181 -21.62 7.22 8.83
N LEU A 182 -20.96 6.07 8.83
CA LEU A 182 -21.59 4.76 9.01
C LEU A 182 -22.39 4.68 10.31
N ASN A 183 -21.82 5.16 11.41
CA ASN A 183 -22.51 5.18 12.69
C ASN A 183 -23.74 6.07 12.69
N LEU A 184 -23.70 7.20 11.97
CA LEU A 184 -24.81 8.15 11.91
C LEU A 184 -26.02 7.60 11.15
N LEU A 185 -25.77 6.97 9.97
CA LEU A 185 -26.83 6.55 9.06
C LEU A 185 -27.22 5.08 9.22
N TYR A 186 -26.27 4.22 9.55
CA TYR A 186 -26.41 2.75 9.45
C TYR A 186 -26.26 2.01 10.77
N SER A 187 -26.10 2.68 11.89
CA SER A 187 -25.88 2.06 13.22
C SER A 187 -26.91 1.00 13.62
N LYS A 188 -28.14 1.08 13.08
CA LYS A 188 -29.20 0.10 13.33
C LYS A 188 -29.07 -1.18 12.51
N TRP A 189 -28.40 -1.13 11.35
CA TRP A 189 -28.29 -2.21 10.37
C TRP A 189 -26.88 -2.81 10.27
N LEU A 190 -25.87 -2.07 10.76
CA LEU A 190 -24.51 -2.57 10.80
C LEU A 190 -24.37 -3.63 11.89
N THR A 191 -24.27 -4.86 11.46
CA THR A 191 -24.03 -6.01 12.33
C THR A 191 -22.87 -6.84 11.81
N PHE A 192 -22.06 -7.36 12.72
CA PHE A 192 -21.02 -8.34 12.46
C PHE A 192 -21.39 -9.61 13.21
N ASP A 193 -21.58 -10.72 12.49
CA ASP A 193 -22.02 -12.01 13.04
C ASP A 193 -23.27 -11.91 13.94
N GLY A 194 -24.19 -10.97 13.64
CA GLY A 194 -25.42 -10.72 14.39
C GLY A 194 -25.35 -9.61 15.44
N ASP A 195 -24.17 -9.13 15.77
CA ASP A 195 -24.00 -8.08 16.78
C ASP A 195 -23.78 -6.70 16.19
N LYS A 196 -24.09 -5.69 16.99
CA LYS A 196 -23.95 -4.31 16.60
C LYS A 196 -22.47 -3.95 16.44
N PHE A 197 -22.15 -3.44 15.27
CA PHE A 197 -20.86 -2.95 14.88
C PHE A 197 -20.93 -1.43 14.70
N LYS A 198 -20.06 -0.70 15.39
CA LYS A 198 -19.90 0.74 15.19
C LYS A 198 -18.56 1.01 14.58
N TYR A 199 -18.56 1.82 13.54
CA TYR A 199 -17.34 2.18 12.84
C TYR A 199 -17.42 3.59 12.25
N ASP A 200 -16.37 4.37 12.44
CA ASP A 200 -16.15 5.64 11.77
C ASP A 200 -14.66 5.84 11.44
N PHE A 201 -14.42 6.64 10.41
CA PHE A 201 -13.09 7.11 10.07
C PHE A 201 -13.12 8.51 9.49
N ASN A 202 -11.99 9.18 9.60
CA ASN A 202 -11.78 10.47 8.96
C ASN A 202 -10.33 10.62 8.51
N ASP A 203 -10.10 11.46 7.50
CA ASP A 203 -8.78 11.92 7.13
C ASP A 203 -8.79 13.37 6.62
N VAL A 204 -7.66 14.05 6.84
CA VAL A 204 -7.42 15.42 6.40
C VAL A 204 -6.03 15.49 5.80
N ASN A 205 -5.93 16.10 4.62
CA ASN A 205 -4.67 16.38 3.95
C ASN A 205 -4.57 17.87 3.66
N LEU A 206 -3.37 18.43 3.80
CA LEU A 206 -3.03 19.80 3.43
C LEU A 206 -1.70 19.79 2.70
N THR A 207 -1.63 20.46 1.55
CA THR A 207 -0.37 20.74 0.86
C THR A 207 -0.28 22.23 0.56
N TYR A 208 0.77 22.87 1.04
CA TYR A 208 1.15 24.22 0.62
C TYR A 208 2.34 24.10 -0.34
N LEU A 209 2.18 24.65 -1.54
CA LEU A 209 3.20 24.67 -2.56
C LEU A 209 3.56 26.12 -2.90
N TRP A 210 4.85 26.42 -2.86
CA TRP A 210 5.40 27.74 -3.20
C TRP A 210 6.60 27.58 -4.15
N GLN A 211 6.55 28.27 -5.27
CA GLN A 211 7.57 28.28 -6.29
C GLN A 211 8.04 29.74 -6.54
N PRO A 212 8.97 30.25 -5.71
CA PRO A 212 9.41 31.65 -5.76
C PRO A 212 10.02 32.04 -7.09
N ASN A 213 10.59 31.08 -7.81
CA ASN A 213 11.19 31.24 -9.12
C ASN A 213 11.17 29.90 -9.88
N THR A 214 11.71 29.87 -11.11
CA THR A 214 11.72 28.66 -11.96
C THR A 214 12.66 27.55 -11.49
N LYS A 215 13.54 27.84 -10.53
CA LYS A 215 14.57 26.90 -10.03
C LYS A 215 14.22 26.33 -8.64
N ASP A 216 13.54 27.11 -7.82
CA ASP A 216 13.29 26.80 -6.42
C ASP A 216 11.82 26.44 -6.19
N LYS A 217 11.58 25.39 -5.41
CA LYS A 217 10.27 24.90 -5.04
C LYS A 217 10.26 24.48 -3.59
N VAL A 218 9.27 24.92 -2.84
CA VAL A 218 9.02 24.53 -1.45
C VAL A 218 7.65 23.89 -1.37
N SER A 219 7.55 22.73 -0.71
CA SER A 219 6.27 22.12 -0.34
C SER A 219 6.22 21.81 1.14
N ILE A 220 5.05 22.00 1.74
CA ILE A 220 4.73 21.59 3.10
C ILE A 220 3.52 20.70 3.01
N ASP A 221 3.63 19.47 3.49
CA ASP A 221 2.55 18.49 3.47
C ASP A 221 2.18 18.12 4.91
N PHE A 222 0.90 18.10 5.19
CA PHE A 222 0.31 17.59 6.44
C PHE A 222 -0.74 16.56 6.12
N TYR A 223 -0.71 15.46 6.84
CA TYR A 223 -1.73 14.41 6.78
C TYR A 223 -2.06 13.94 8.19
N THR A 224 -3.34 13.74 8.46
CA THR A 224 -3.84 13.00 9.62
C THR A 224 -5.05 12.19 9.23
N GLY A 225 -5.14 10.98 9.77
CA GLY A 225 -6.28 10.10 9.58
C GLY A 225 -6.41 9.12 10.74
N GLY A 226 -7.63 8.72 11.04
CA GLY A 226 -7.89 7.80 12.14
C GLY A 226 -9.21 7.05 12.01
N ASP A 227 -9.29 5.95 12.73
CA ASP A 227 -10.39 4.99 12.74
C ASP A 227 -10.79 4.65 14.16
N HIS A 228 -12.10 4.40 14.34
CA HIS A 228 -12.65 3.89 15.59
C HIS A 228 -13.62 2.76 15.31
N VAL A 229 -13.40 1.63 15.96
CA VAL A 229 -14.23 0.43 15.88
C VAL A 229 -14.71 0.06 17.28
N ASN A 230 -15.99 -0.25 17.39
CA ASN A 230 -16.55 -0.86 18.59
C ASN A 230 -17.39 -2.07 18.17
N LEU A 231 -16.98 -3.25 18.62
CA LEU A 231 -17.58 -4.53 18.29
C LEU A 231 -17.91 -5.29 19.58
N ASN A 232 -19.18 -5.63 19.76
CA ASN A 232 -19.58 -6.58 20.78
C ASN A 232 -19.35 -8.00 20.24
N MET A 233 -18.75 -8.88 21.05
CA MET A 233 -18.46 -10.26 20.67
C MET A 233 -19.57 -11.18 21.20
N PRO A 234 -20.40 -11.77 20.32
CA PRO A 234 -21.64 -12.44 20.76
C PRO A 234 -21.41 -13.70 21.57
N TYR A 235 -20.35 -14.41 21.26
CA TYR A 235 -20.06 -15.71 21.90
C TYR A 235 -19.14 -15.58 23.12
N TYR A 236 -18.55 -14.41 23.31
CA TYR A 236 -17.83 -14.02 24.52
C TYR A 236 -18.46 -12.72 24.99
N PRO A 237 -18.93 -12.61 26.22
CA PRO A 237 -19.49 -11.37 26.74
C PRO A 237 -18.38 -10.32 26.91
N ALA A 238 -17.78 -9.94 25.82
CA ALA A 238 -16.65 -9.02 25.72
C ALA A 238 -16.90 -7.97 24.65
N GLU A 239 -16.42 -6.76 24.90
CA GLU A 239 -16.44 -5.63 23.98
C GLU A 239 -15.00 -5.43 23.45
N LEU A 240 -14.86 -5.35 22.13
CA LEU A 240 -13.61 -5.01 21.48
C LEU A 240 -13.69 -3.57 20.98
N LYS A 241 -12.81 -2.72 21.50
CA LYS A 241 -12.61 -1.34 21.03
C LYS A 241 -11.26 -1.22 20.37
N LEU A 242 -11.25 -0.72 19.14
CA LEU A 242 -10.05 -0.48 18.37
C LEU A 242 -10.02 0.99 17.95
N GLY A 243 -8.87 1.62 18.12
CA GLY A 243 -8.60 2.94 17.57
C GLY A 243 -7.20 2.98 16.99
N TRP A 244 -7.05 3.50 15.77
CA TRP A 244 -5.72 3.74 15.22
C TRP A 244 -5.69 5.05 14.45
N SER A 245 -4.52 5.66 14.41
CA SER A 245 -4.33 6.94 13.74
C SER A 245 -2.93 7.10 13.17
N ASN A 246 -2.83 7.88 12.09
CA ASN A 246 -1.59 8.35 11.52
C ASN A 246 -1.52 9.87 11.55
N ILE A 247 -0.32 10.42 11.73
CA ILE A 247 -0.01 11.84 11.54
C ILE A 247 1.28 11.92 10.76
N LEU A 248 1.33 12.81 9.77
CA LEU A 248 2.53 13.12 8.99
C LEU A 248 2.61 14.63 8.78
N LEU A 249 3.77 15.20 9.03
CA LEU A 249 4.11 16.58 8.68
C LEU A 249 5.47 16.57 8.00
N SER A 250 5.58 17.23 6.84
CA SER A 250 6.85 17.35 6.15
C SER A 250 7.03 18.72 5.51
N ALA A 251 8.29 19.11 5.37
CA ALA A 251 8.71 20.24 4.55
C ALA A 251 9.79 19.77 3.58
N GLN A 252 9.64 20.13 2.32
CA GLN A 252 10.57 19.78 1.25
C GLN A 252 10.99 21.05 0.50
N TYR A 253 12.29 21.16 0.27
CA TYR A 253 12.89 22.16 -0.61
C TYR A 253 13.58 21.46 -1.78
N GLU A 254 13.25 21.90 -2.98
CA GLU A 254 13.80 21.37 -4.22
C GLU A 254 14.42 22.53 -5.02
N ARG A 255 15.68 22.32 -5.47
CA ARG A 255 16.37 23.25 -6.35
C ARG A 255 16.84 22.56 -7.60
N THR A 256 16.42 23.08 -8.73
CA THR A 256 16.87 22.69 -10.07
C THR A 256 17.91 23.65 -10.57
N TYR A 257 19.17 23.22 -10.64
CA TYR A 257 20.27 24.03 -11.12
C TYR A 257 20.27 24.12 -12.65
N ASN A 258 20.06 22.98 -13.31
CA ASN A 258 19.92 22.82 -14.75
C ASN A 258 19.20 21.48 -15.06
N ALA A 259 19.09 21.13 -16.34
CA ALA A 259 18.41 19.90 -16.79
C ALA A 259 18.99 18.59 -16.19
N ASN A 260 20.27 18.60 -15.79
CA ASN A 260 21.01 17.44 -15.31
C ASN A 260 21.45 17.57 -13.84
N ALA A 261 21.06 18.65 -13.16
CA ALA A 261 21.46 18.89 -11.77
C ALA A 261 20.27 19.41 -10.95
N LYS A 262 19.87 18.61 -9.96
CA LYS A 262 18.74 18.85 -9.08
C LYS A 262 19.06 18.32 -7.68
N THR A 263 18.63 19.07 -6.67
CA THR A 263 18.72 18.65 -5.26
C THR A 263 17.36 18.75 -4.60
N ARG A 264 17.03 17.80 -3.73
CA ARG A 264 15.85 17.80 -2.88
C ARG A 264 16.26 17.55 -1.45
N GLN A 265 15.84 18.41 -0.57
CA GLN A 265 15.99 18.27 0.87
C GLN A 265 14.63 18.11 1.50
N GLN A 266 14.51 17.24 2.49
CA GLN A 266 13.26 16.92 3.14
C GLN A 266 13.49 16.76 4.64
N ILE A 267 12.60 17.33 5.44
CA ILE A 267 12.46 17.07 6.87
C ILE A 267 11.05 16.62 7.15
N TYR A 268 10.88 15.65 8.02
CA TYR A 268 9.55 15.11 8.31
C TYR A 268 9.44 14.52 9.71
N ILE A 269 8.21 14.44 10.17
CA ILE A 269 7.76 13.61 11.28
C ILE A 269 6.58 12.81 10.84
N THR A 270 6.57 11.51 11.14
CA THR A 270 5.44 10.62 10.92
C THR A 270 5.22 9.77 12.16
N SER A 271 3.97 9.58 12.54
CA SER A 271 3.60 8.80 13.72
C SER A 271 2.37 7.96 13.43
N TYR A 272 2.37 6.76 13.97
CA TYR A 272 1.23 5.83 14.00
C TYR A 272 0.99 5.40 15.43
N SER A 273 -0.25 5.35 15.84
CA SER A 273 -0.66 4.79 17.13
C SER A 273 -1.85 3.85 16.96
N ASN A 274 -1.88 2.80 17.76
CA ASN A 274 -2.96 1.84 17.83
C ASN A 274 -3.32 1.58 19.31
N ASP A 275 -4.60 1.73 19.62
CA ASP A 275 -5.17 1.46 20.93
C ASP A 275 -6.22 0.34 20.80
N THR A 276 -5.82 -0.87 21.18
CA THR A 276 -6.70 -2.03 21.22
C THR A 276 -7.12 -2.32 22.66
N LYS A 277 -8.43 -2.44 22.89
CA LYS A 277 -8.99 -2.68 24.20
C LYS A 277 -10.04 -3.79 24.16
N PHE A 278 -9.80 -4.84 24.94
CA PHE A 278 -10.78 -5.89 25.24
C PHE A 278 -11.35 -5.65 26.62
N VAL A 279 -12.69 -5.65 26.73
CA VAL A 279 -13.40 -5.46 28.00
C VAL A 279 -14.34 -6.62 28.22
N ARG A 280 -14.20 -7.32 29.35
CA ARG A 280 -15.06 -8.41 29.78
C ARG A 280 -15.46 -8.22 31.25
N GLY A 281 -16.67 -7.67 31.47
CA GLY A 281 -17.07 -7.29 32.82
C GLY A 281 -16.10 -6.26 33.41
N ASN A 282 -15.39 -6.64 34.47
CA ASN A 282 -14.38 -5.78 35.09
C ASN A 282 -12.93 -6.11 34.69
N GLU A 283 -12.75 -7.08 33.80
CA GLU A 283 -11.46 -7.40 33.22
C GLU A 283 -11.22 -6.55 31.98
N GLN A 284 -10.02 -6.01 31.87
CA GLN A 284 -9.60 -5.23 30.71
C GLN A 284 -8.21 -5.65 30.29
N LEU A 285 -8.05 -5.87 28.99
CA LEU A 285 -6.76 -6.03 28.32
C LEU A 285 -6.58 -4.85 27.37
N LEU A 286 -5.55 -4.06 27.58
CA LEU A 286 -5.13 -2.98 26.70
C LEU A 286 -3.88 -3.43 25.95
N LEU A 287 -3.85 -3.17 24.65
CA LEU A 287 -2.72 -3.48 23.76
C LEU A 287 -2.35 -2.22 22.97
N PRO A 288 -1.81 -1.17 23.61
CA PRO A 288 -1.34 -0.01 22.91
C PRO A 288 -0.07 -0.32 22.13
N SER A 289 0.10 0.31 20.97
CA SER A 289 1.36 0.33 20.24
C SER A 289 1.54 1.67 19.53
N LYS A 290 2.78 2.12 19.39
CA LYS A 290 3.10 3.40 18.76
C LYS A 290 4.46 3.34 18.07
N ILE A 291 4.56 4.02 16.94
CA ILE A 291 5.85 4.34 16.31
C ILE A 291 5.84 5.80 15.86
N THR A 292 6.90 6.52 16.21
CA THR A 292 7.13 7.89 15.73
C THR A 292 8.51 7.95 15.09
N THR A 293 8.58 8.49 13.87
CA THR A 293 9.84 8.68 13.15
C THR A 293 10.02 10.13 12.79
N ILE A 294 11.18 10.67 13.13
CA ILE A 294 11.66 11.98 12.67
C ILE A 294 12.77 11.71 11.67
N GLY A 295 12.71 12.37 10.50
CA GLY A 295 13.69 12.15 9.46
C GLY A 295 14.14 13.43 8.76
N VAL A 296 15.39 13.40 8.32
CA VAL A 296 16.01 14.41 7.44
C VAL A 296 16.65 13.68 6.27
N ALA A 297 16.33 14.06 5.05
CA ALA A 297 16.86 13.40 3.85
C ALA A 297 17.34 14.42 2.82
N ASN A 298 18.38 14.07 2.09
CA ASN A 298 18.85 14.77 0.90
C ASN A 298 18.96 13.78 -0.26
N HIS A 299 18.42 14.18 -1.41
CA HIS A 299 18.55 13.47 -2.67
C HIS A 299 19.05 14.45 -3.74
N SER A 300 20.21 14.19 -4.29
CA SER A 300 20.86 15.04 -5.27
C SER A 300 21.19 14.25 -6.52
N GLN A 301 20.70 14.70 -7.66
CA GLN A 301 21.09 14.22 -8.99
C GLN A 301 22.04 15.25 -9.59
N LEU A 302 23.29 14.87 -9.82
CA LEU A 302 24.35 15.74 -10.33
C LEU A 302 24.99 15.09 -11.55
N HIS A 303 24.48 15.40 -12.74
CA HIS A 303 24.89 14.77 -14.02
C HIS A 303 24.72 13.24 -13.99
N HIS A 304 25.83 12.52 -13.91
CA HIS A 304 25.83 11.04 -13.84
C HIS A 304 25.76 10.50 -12.41
N TRP A 305 25.91 11.38 -11.40
CA TRP A 305 25.90 10.99 -9.99
C TRP A 305 24.54 11.18 -9.36
N GLY A 306 24.06 10.16 -8.68
CA GLY A 306 23.01 10.25 -7.66
C GLY A 306 23.66 10.19 -6.29
N LEU A 307 23.46 11.18 -5.44
CA LEU A 307 24.06 11.26 -4.12
C LEU A 307 23.02 11.63 -3.10
N GLY A 308 23.14 11.12 -1.90
CA GLY A 308 22.28 11.55 -0.82
C GLY A 308 22.61 10.96 0.53
N TYR A 309 21.88 11.45 1.51
CA TYR A 309 21.93 10.95 2.88
C TYR A 309 20.55 10.99 3.49
N GLU A 310 20.34 10.18 4.51
CA GLU A 310 19.11 10.15 5.29
C GLU A 310 19.44 9.84 6.75
N LEU A 311 18.93 10.67 7.65
CA LEU A 311 18.98 10.49 9.10
C LEU A 311 17.57 10.26 9.60
N ARG A 312 17.34 9.19 10.35
CA ARG A 312 16.06 8.87 11.00
C ARG A 312 16.29 8.59 12.48
N TYR A 313 15.34 9.03 13.28
CA TYR A 313 15.21 8.65 14.67
C TYR A 313 13.83 8.05 14.89
N HIS A 314 13.78 6.91 15.55
CA HIS A 314 12.56 6.15 15.83
C HIS A 314 12.33 6.06 17.32
N ASP A 315 11.14 6.43 17.75
CA ASP A 315 10.59 6.19 19.08
C ASP A 315 9.46 5.17 18.94
N ILE A 316 9.65 3.98 19.50
CA ILE A 316 8.79 2.82 19.27
C ILE A 316 8.31 2.31 20.61
N ASP A 317 7.00 2.17 20.75
CA ASP A 317 6.35 1.39 21.77
C ASP A 317 5.71 0.19 21.07
N PRO A 318 6.40 -0.95 21.01
CA PRO A 318 5.91 -2.11 20.30
C PRO A 318 4.68 -2.62 20.97
N GLN A 319 4.18 -3.39 21.44
CA GLN A 319 2.96 -3.70 22.12
C GLN A 319 3.20 -3.79 23.62
N SER A 320 2.65 -2.84 24.38
CA SER A 320 2.78 -2.77 25.84
C SER A 320 1.50 -3.28 26.53
N PRO A 321 1.33 -4.62 26.71
CA PRO A 321 0.12 -5.18 27.28
C PRO A 321 -0.12 -4.67 28.70
N ALA A 322 -1.34 -4.16 28.95
CA ALA A 322 -1.80 -3.80 30.27
C ALA A 322 -3.08 -4.58 30.61
N VAL A 323 -3.01 -5.35 31.67
CA VAL A 323 -4.14 -6.16 32.18
C VAL A 323 -4.60 -5.59 33.50
N SER A 324 -5.88 -5.31 33.62
CA SER A 324 -6.49 -4.92 34.89
C SER A 324 -7.73 -5.72 35.18
N ASN A 325 -7.90 -6.11 36.45
CA ASN A 325 -9.11 -6.71 37.00
C ASN A 325 -9.39 -6.14 38.40
N TYR A 326 -10.37 -6.63 39.10
CA TYR A 326 -10.70 -6.16 40.46
C TYR A 326 -9.55 -6.19 41.48
N TYR A 327 -8.56 -7.07 41.28
CA TYR A 327 -7.54 -7.36 42.30
C TYR A 327 -6.14 -6.93 41.84
N THR A 328 -5.88 -6.84 40.54
CA THR A 328 -4.54 -6.58 40.00
C THR A 328 -4.59 -5.62 38.82
N SER A 329 -3.61 -4.75 38.74
CA SER A 329 -3.30 -3.98 37.55
C SER A 329 -1.84 -4.16 37.21
N ARG A 330 -1.54 -4.53 35.98
CA ARG A 330 -0.19 -4.71 35.47
C ARG A 330 -0.05 -4.05 34.12
N SER A 331 1.05 -3.33 33.94
CA SER A 331 1.46 -2.85 32.60
C SER A 331 2.93 -3.22 32.35
N THR A 332 3.24 -3.55 31.13
CA THR A 332 4.60 -3.75 30.63
C THR A 332 4.96 -2.53 29.77
N ASN A 333 6.03 -1.85 30.07
CA ASN A 333 6.55 -0.78 29.19
C ASN A 333 7.74 -1.35 28.42
N THR A 334 7.68 -1.28 27.10
CA THR A 334 8.65 -1.88 26.18
C THR A 334 9.19 -0.85 25.19
N THR A 335 9.21 0.43 25.56
CA THR A 335 9.66 1.51 24.67
C THR A 335 11.10 1.29 24.20
N GLU A 336 11.29 1.37 22.89
CA GLU A 336 12.55 1.20 22.18
C GLU A 336 12.89 2.49 21.43
N ASN A 337 14.18 2.83 21.39
CA ASN A 337 14.66 3.95 20.59
C ASN A 337 15.74 3.46 19.63
N ALA A 338 15.64 3.87 18.37
CA ALA A 338 16.63 3.54 17.37
C ALA A 338 16.93 4.73 16.46
N ALA A 339 18.14 4.77 15.92
CA ALA A 339 18.55 5.78 14.95
C ALA A 339 19.24 5.12 13.75
N GLU A 340 19.03 5.69 12.58
CA GLU A 340 19.63 5.27 11.32
C GLU A 340 20.29 6.47 10.64
N LEU A 341 21.55 6.35 10.27
CA LEU A 341 22.23 7.28 9.38
C LEU A 341 22.66 6.54 8.14
N SER A 342 22.12 6.93 7.00
CA SER A 342 22.44 6.34 5.70
C SER A 342 23.07 7.37 4.78
N ALA A 343 24.03 6.93 3.97
CA ALA A 343 24.57 7.70 2.86
C ALA A 343 24.62 6.79 1.62
N TYR A 344 24.35 7.34 0.44
CA TYR A 344 24.40 6.58 -0.79
C TYR A 344 25.03 7.36 -1.92
N ALA A 345 25.57 6.59 -2.87
CA ALA A 345 26.07 7.09 -4.13
C ALA A 345 25.73 6.12 -5.26
N ASP A 346 25.26 6.67 -6.37
CA ASP A 346 25.02 5.99 -7.64
C ASP A 346 25.80 6.67 -8.75
N TYR A 347 26.33 5.89 -9.69
CA TYR A 347 26.96 6.40 -10.88
C TYR A 347 26.36 5.76 -12.14
N LYS A 348 25.91 6.61 -13.06
CA LYS A 348 25.37 6.20 -14.36
C LYS A 348 26.47 6.20 -15.41
N ILE A 349 26.73 5.02 -16.03
CA ILE A 349 27.72 4.83 -17.09
C ILE A 349 27.06 4.27 -18.34
N GLY A 350 27.43 4.78 -19.52
CA GLY A 350 26.92 4.34 -20.81
C GLY A 350 26.27 5.48 -21.60
N ASN A 351 25.43 5.14 -22.56
CA ASN A 351 24.73 6.07 -23.43
C ASN A 351 23.20 5.97 -23.21
N GLU A 352 22.40 6.74 -23.96
CA GLU A 352 20.94 6.76 -23.82
C GLU A 352 20.26 5.41 -24.09
N SER A 353 20.84 4.57 -24.96
CA SER A 353 20.28 3.28 -25.36
C SER A 353 20.73 2.12 -24.48
N LEU A 354 21.95 2.19 -23.96
CA LEU A 354 22.54 1.16 -23.13
C LEU A 354 23.36 1.81 -22.02
N TYR A 355 22.91 1.67 -20.78
CA TYR A 355 23.62 2.20 -19.62
C TYR A 355 23.45 1.31 -18.41
N ALA A 356 24.36 1.47 -17.46
CA ALA A 356 24.25 0.88 -16.14
C ALA A 356 24.22 1.96 -15.07
N ILE A 357 23.53 1.68 -13.97
CA ILE A 357 23.61 2.43 -12.70
C ILE A 357 24.27 1.49 -11.70
N ILE A 358 25.41 1.91 -11.17
CA ILE A 358 26.17 1.16 -10.16
C ILE A 358 26.23 2.04 -8.92
N GLY A 359 25.81 1.50 -7.80
CA GLY A 359 25.78 2.27 -6.57
C GLY A 359 25.76 1.41 -5.32
N GLY A 360 25.76 2.09 -4.21
CA GLY A 360 25.66 1.48 -2.89
C GLY A 360 25.18 2.47 -1.85
N ARG A 361 24.54 1.92 -0.85
CA ARG A 361 24.07 2.64 0.34
C ARG A 361 24.68 2.00 1.57
N GLU A 362 25.27 2.79 2.41
CA GLU A 362 25.73 2.41 3.75
C GLU A 362 24.74 2.93 4.76
N CYS A 363 24.35 2.10 5.71
CA CYS A 363 23.52 2.45 6.85
C CYS A 363 24.27 2.14 8.14
N ILE A 364 24.36 3.11 9.01
CA ILE A 364 24.80 2.97 10.39
C ILE A 364 23.54 2.98 11.24
N TYR A 365 23.32 1.90 11.98
CA TYR A 365 22.14 1.69 12.81
C TYR A 365 22.52 1.62 14.28
N TRP A 366 21.74 2.27 15.15
CA TRP A 366 21.87 2.23 16.62
C TRP A 366 20.52 1.93 17.25
N ALA A 367 20.45 0.93 18.09
CA ALA A 367 19.37 0.74 19.03
C ALA A 367 19.82 1.13 20.45
N SER A 368 18.89 1.55 21.30
CA SER A 368 19.19 1.93 22.67
C SER A 368 19.89 0.80 23.44
N GLY A 369 21.03 1.12 24.05
CA GLY A 369 21.82 0.16 24.83
C GLY A 369 22.71 -0.77 24.00
N GLN A 370 22.78 -0.60 22.67
CA GLN A 370 23.54 -1.46 21.77
C GLN A 370 24.68 -0.75 21.04
N LYS A 371 25.59 -1.53 20.46
CA LYS A 371 26.65 -1.01 19.61
C LYS A 371 26.09 -0.67 18.23
N ALA A 372 26.75 0.31 17.56
CA ALA A 372 26.43 0.62 16.18
C ALA A 372 26.63 -0.61 15.27
N ASP A 373 25.67 -0.86 14.40
CA ASP A 373 25.74 -1.89 13.35
C ASP A 373 25.84 -1.22 11.98
N PHE A 374 26.54 -1.88 11.02
CA PHE A 374 26.87 -1.32 9.72
C PHE A 374 26.34 -2.23 8.62
N HIS A 375 25.55 -1.65 7.70
CA HIS A 375 24.84 -2.41 6.67
C HIS A 375 25.08 -1.81 5.29
N PHE A 376 25.86 -2.51 4.47
CA PHE A 376 26.10 -2.11 3.10
C PHE A 376 25.09 -2.76 2.14
N SER A 377 24.48 -1.93 1.29
CA SER A 377 23.45 -2.28 0.30
C SER A 377 23.93 -1.98 -1.11
N PRO A 378 24.69 -2.87 -1.78
CA PRO A 378 25.10 -2.70 -3.18
C PRO A 378 23.92 -2.79 -4.14
N ASN A 379 24.00 -2.06 -5.26
CA ASN A 379 23.03 -2.09 -6.34
C ASN A 379 23.71 -1.97 -7.70
N VAL A 380 23.30 -2.82 -8.64
CA VAL A 380 23.73 -2.73 -10.04
C VAL A 380 22.50 -2.93 -10.93
N SER A 381 22.21 -1.96 -11.77
CA SER A 381 21.08 -1.98 -12.69
C SER A 381 21.56 -1.74 -14.11
N PHE A 382 21.21 -2.64 -15.02
CA PHE A 382 21.48 -2.53 -16.44
C PHE A 382 20.22 -2.14 -17.19
N TYR A 383 20.32 -1.15 -18.05
CA TYR A 383 19.23 -0.61 -18.84
C TYR A 383 19.51 -0.74 -20.32
N PHE A 384 18.59 -1.37 -21.02
CA PHE A 384 18.52 -1.34 -22.48
C PHE A 384 17.25 -0.59 -22.90
N GLN A 385 17.40 0.47 -23.67
CA GLN A 385 16.31 1.31 -24.13
C GLN A 385 16.33 1.42 -25.67
N GLY A 386 15.50 0.63 -26.32
CA GLY A 386 15.21 0.72 -27.73
C GLY A 386 14.05 1.67 -28.04
N VAL A 387 13.73 1.86 -29.32
CA VAL A 387 12.66 2.75 -29.79
C VAL A 387 11.27 2.37 -29.24
N SER A 388 10.97 1.09 -29.12
CA SER A 388 9.67 0.58 -28.67
C SER A 388 9.79 -0.46 -27.56
N SER A 389 11.00 -0.69 -27.04
CA SER A 389 11.26 -1.69 -26.02
C SER A 389 12.21 -1.17 -24.96
N LYS A 390 12.00 -1.61 -23.74
CA LYS A 390 12.88 -1.33 -22.59
C LYS A 390 13.08 -2.61 -21.82
N VAL A 391 14.32 -2.88 -21.41
CA VAL A 391 14.65 -3.96 -20.50
C VAL A 391 15.51 -3.38 -19.38
N VAL A 392 15.18 -3.76 -18.15
CA VAL A 392 15.96 -3.41 -16.96
C VAL A 392 16.27 -4.69 -16.23
N MET A 393 17.53 -4.94 -15.95
CA MET A 393 18.00 -6.04 -15.09
C MET A 393 18.62 -5.42 -13.84
N ASN A 394 18.23 -5.88 -12.68
CA ASN A 394 18.64 -5.32 -11.41
C ASN A 394 19.15 -6.42 -10.48
N LEU A 395 20.31 -6.18 -9.86
CA LEU A 395 20.97 -7.01 -8.86
C LEU A 395 21.20 -6.16 -7.62
N TYR A 396 20.76 -6.62 -6.45
CA TYR A 396 20.82 -5.82 -5.25
C TYR A 396 20.89 -6.62 -3.96
N ARG A 397 21.41 -5.99 -2.91
CA ARG A 397 21.16 -6.32 -1.50
C ARG A 397 20.47 -5.16 -0.83
N ARG A 398 19.55 -5.44 0.09
CA ARG A 398 18.90 -4.44 0.95
C ARG A 398 18.79 -4.95 2.37
N TRP A 399 18.92 -4.02 3.31
CA TRP A 399 18.76 -4.24 4.74
C TRP A 399 17.54 -3.51 5.27
N GLN A 400 16.98 -4.01 6.37
CA GLN A 400 15.83 -3.43 7.05
C GLN A 400 15.96 -3.64 8.55
N ASN A 401 15.87 -2.54 9.32
CA ASN A 401 16.03 -2.54 10.78
C ASN A 401 14.72 -2.38 11.54
N LEU A 402 13.64 -1.95 10.86
CA LEU A 402 12.30 -1.87 11.42
C LEU A 402 11.45 -3.02 10.91
N HIS A 403 10.83 -3.77 11.80
CA HIS A 403 10.04 -4.94 11.49
C HIS A 403 8.59 -4.73 11.90
N GLN A 404 7.65 -5.00 11.00
CA GLN A 404 6.24 -5.13 11.35
C GLN A 404 5.96 -6.59 11.66
N THR A 405 5.41 -6.85 12.84
CA THR A 405 5.11 -8.20 13.33
C THR A 405 3.80 -8.19 14.10
N GLY A 406 3.26 -9.36 14.45
CA GLY A 406 2.00 -9.49 15.15
C GLY A 406 1.02 -10.40 14.43
N ILE A 407 -0.26 -10.30 14.76
CA ILE A 407 -1.31 -11.18 14.26
C ILE A 407 -1.99 -10.53 13.05
N SER A 408 -1.64 -10.97 11.85
CA SER A 408 -2.11 -10.36 10.57
C SER A 408 -3.35 -11.03 9.95
N GLN A 409 -3.84 -12.14 10.50
CA GLN A 409 -4.75 -13.04 9.78
C GLN A 409 -6.20 -12.55 9.61
N ILE A 410 -6.63 -11.50 10.31
CA ILE A 410 -8.06 -11.13 10.39
C ILE A 410 -8.35 -9.72 9.82
N GLY A 411 -7.35 -9.02 9.25
CA GLY A 411 -7.50 -7.63 8.81
C GLY A 411 -7.72 -6.63 9.95
N LEU A 412 -7.53 -7.05 11.20
CA LEU A 412 -7.54 -6.20 12.37
C LEU A 412 -6.12 -5.66 12.61
N PRO A 413 -5.93 -4.43 13.10
CA PRO A 413 -4.63 -3.78 13.27
C PRO A 413 -3.91 -4.30 14.53
N PHE A 414 -3.69 -5.60 14.62
CA PHE A 414 -2.90 -6.24 15.70
C PHE A 414 -1.41 -6.36 15.37
N GLU A 415 -1.01 -5.83 14.23
CA GLU A 415 0.39 -5.72 13.88
C GLU A 415 0.99 -4.46 14.52
N PHE A 416 2.22 -4.59 14.97
CA PHE A 416 2.99 -3.53 15.61
C PHE A 416 4.42 -3.50 15.07
N TRP A 417 5.12 -2.41 15.32
CA TRP A 417 6.49 -2.22 14.87
C TRP A 417 7.47 -2.50 15.99
N VAL A 418 8.59 -3.14 15.65
CA VAL A 418 9.73 -3.39 16.52
C VAL A 418 11.02 -2.98 15.81
N SER A 419 12.01 -2.59 16.58
CA SER A 419 13.36 -2.32 16.09
C SER A 419 14.24 -3.56 16.14
N SER A 420 15.26 -3.60 15.30
CA SER A 420 16.33 -4.58 15.46
C SER A 420 17.08 -4.37 16.76
N ASP A 421 17.47 -5.47 17.41
CA ASP A 421 18.25 -5.50 18.65
C ASP A 421 19.18 -6.72 18.67
N ASP A 422 19.79 -7.02 19.81
CA ASP A 422 20.64 -8.22 19.96
C ASP A 422 19.88 -9.52 19.75
N PHE A 423 18.55 -9.52 19.92
CA PHE A 423 17.68 -10.68 19.75
C PHE A 423 17.03 -10.69 18.36
N ILE A 424 16.45 -9.58 17.91
CA ILE A 424 15.82 -9.43 16.59
C ILE A 424 16.85 -8.80 15.64
N LYS A 425 17.54 -9.64 14.87
CA LYS A 425 18.57 -9.16 13.93
C LYS A 425 17.96 -8.47 12.72
N PRO A 426 18.65 -7.50 12.11
CA PRO A 426 18.20 -6.87 10.87
C PRO A 426 17.87 -7.91 9.79
N GLU A 427 16.73 -7.71 9.14
CA GLU A 427 16.37 -8.48 7.95
C GLU A 427 17.17 -7.98 6.74
N TYR A 428 17.51 -8.89 5.83
CA TYR A 428 18.06 -8.49 4.54
C TYR A 428 17.61 -9.40 3.40
N ALA A 429 17.68 -8.87 2.19
CA ALA A 429 17.32 -9.59 0.98
C ALA A 429 18.38 -9.43 -0.10
N ASP A 430 18.75 -10.54 -0.74
CA ASP A 430 19.48 -10.57 -2.01
C ASP A 430 18.47 -10.80 -3.13
N GLY A 431 18.47 -9.95 -4.13
CA GLY A 431 17.48 -10.02 -5.20
C GLY A 431 18.04 -9.83 -6.59
N ILE A 432 17.37 -10.48 -7.54
CA ILE A 432 17.49 -10.23 -8.96
C ILE A 432 16.10 -9.96 -9.53
N ASN A 433 15.98 -8.94 -10.37
CA ASN A 433 14.75 -8.59 -11.05
C ASN A 433 15.03 -8.23 -12.51
N ILE A 434 14.20 -8.71 -13.42
CA ILE A 434 14.25 -8.41 -14.83
C ILE A 434 12.91 -7.88 -15.27
N LEU A 435 12.87 -6.65 -15.76
CA LEU A 435 11.69 -5.98 -16.25
C LEU A 435 11.81 -5.73 -17.76
N GLY A 436 10.82 -6.18 -18.50
CA GLY A 436 10.71 -5.93 -19.93
C GLY A 436 9.44 -5.13 -20.24
N GLU A 437 9.56 -4.17 -21.14
CA GLU A 437 8.41 -3.45 -21.73
C GLU A 437 8.54 -3.42 -23.23
N LYS A 438 7.44 -3.70 -23.95
CA LYS A 438 7.35 -3.63 -25.41
C LYS A 438 6.07 -2.93 -25.83
N ALA A 439 6.20 -1.78 -26.49
CA ALA A 439 5.08 -1.12 -27.15
C ALA A 439 4.79 -1.81 -28.50
N ILE A 440 3.51 -2.05 -28.80
CA ILE A 440 3.06 -2.74 -30.02
C ILE A 440 2.49 -1.72 -31.00
N GLY A 441 3.28 -1.40 -32.00
CA GLY A 441 2.87 -0.49 -33.07
C GLY A 441 2.40 0.88 -32.56
N LYS A 442 1.45 1.48 -33.23
CA LYS A 442 0.83 2.77 -32.86
C LYS A 442 -0.54 2.59 -32.15
N SER A 443 -0.93 1.36 -31.85
CA SER A 443 -2.26 1.00 -31.34
C SER A 443 -2.47 1.31 -29.84
N GLY A 444 -1.39 1.73 -29.13
CA GLY A 444 -1.42 2.01 -27.69
C GLY A 444 -1.34 0.79 -26.79
N TYR A 445 -1.14 -0.39 -27.34
CA TYR A 445 -0.89 -1.59 -26.56
C TYR A 445 0.57 -1.65 -26.10
N THR A 446 0.78 -2.11 -24.88
CA THR A 446 2.11 -2.38 -24.30
C THR A 446 2.06 -3.70 -23.57
N ILE A 447 3.06 -4.53 -23.77
CA ILE A 447 3.29 -5.76 -23.00
C ILE A 447 4.40 -5.48 -22.00
N ASN A 448 4.15 -5.83 -20.74
CA ASN A 448 5.13 -5.77 -19.65
C ASN A 448 5.36 -7.20 -19.14
N LEU A 449 6.61 -7.53 -18.90
CA LEU A 449 7.04 -8.78 -18.29
C LEU A 449 7.95 -8.44 -17.11
N GLU A 450 7.75 -9.11 -15.99
CA GLU A 450 8.61 -8.97 -14.82
C GLU A 450 8.95 -10.35 -14.28
N LEU A 451 10.25 -10.63 -14.10
CA LEU A 451 10.76 -11.84 -13.50
C LEU A 451 11.51 -11.46 -12.24
N PHE A 452 11.30 -12.18 -11.15
CA PHE A 452 11.95 -11.87 -9.88
C PHE A 452 12.38 -13.12 -9.12
N TYR A 453 13.47 -12.97 -8.39
CA TYR A 453 13.96 -13.92 -7.39
C TYR A 453 14.52 -13.14 -6.22
N LYS A 454 14.08 -13.45 -4.99
CA LYS A 454 14.56 -12.84 -3.75
C LYS A 454 14.88 -13.94 -2.74
N LYS A 455 16.06 -13.91 -2.17
CA LYS A 455 16.44 -14.72 -1.02
C LYS A 455 16.45 -13.82 0.21
N LEU A 456 15.67 -14.21 1.21
CA LEU A 456 15.39 -13.42 2.39
C LEU A 456 16.09 -14.05 3.60
N TYR A 457 16.62 -13.22 4.48
CA TYR A 457 17.37 -13.65 5.65
C TYR A 457 16.85 -12.93 6.89
N ASN A 458 16.96 -13.60 8.03
CA ASN A 458 16.51 -13.14 9.35
C ASN A 458 15.03 -12.73 9.35
N GLN A 459 14.20 -13.42 8.56
CA GLN A 459 12.78 -13.11 8.43
C GLN A 459 12.08 -13.26 9.78
N VAL A 460 11.37 -12.21 10.19
CA VAL A 460 10.68 -12.13 11.47
C VAL A 460 9.28 -12.72 11.33
N GLU A 461 8.96 -13.71 12.17
CA GLU A 461 7.64 -14.32 12.25
C GLU A 461 7.14 -14.29 13.68
N TYR A 462 5.88 -13.89 13.89
CA TYR A 462 5.20 -13.91 15.17
C TYR A 462 4.49 -15.25 15.34
N THR A 463 4.81 -15.96 16.41
CA THR A 463 4.27 -17.30 16.68
C THR A 463 3.26 -17.33 17.83
N GLY A 464 2.95 -16.17 18.43
CA GLY A 464 1.97 -16.03 19.49
C GLY A 464 0.53 -15.90 18.99
N ASP A 465 -0.40 -16.01 19.91
CA ASP A 465 -1.82 -15.72 19.69
C ASP A 465 -2.32 -14.55 20.56
N LEU A 466 -3.59 -14.16 20.38
CA LEU A 466 -4.18 -13.03 21.09
C LEU A 466 -4.23 -13.24 22.61
N LEU A 467 -4.37 -14.49 23.07
CA LEU A 467 -4.47 -14.82 24.50
C LEU A 467 -3.11 -14.74 25.20
N ASP A 468 -2.02 -14.84 24.43
CA ASP A 468 -0.67 -14.73 24.97
C ASP A 468 -0.42 -13.36 25.60
N PHE A 469 -1.00 -12.29 25.05
CA PHE A 469 -0.87 -10.94 25.61
C PHE A 469 -1.47 -10.81 27.02
N SER A 470 -2.41 -11.66 27.39
CA SER A 470 -3.01 -11.67 28.73
C SER A 470 -2.16 -12.39 29.77
N LYS A 471 -1.15 -13.16 29.37
CA LYS A 471 -0.30 -13.93 30.27
C LYS A 471 0.57 -13.02 31.14
N SER A 472 0.68 -13.37 32.40
CA SER A 472 1.53 -12.62 33.35
C SER A 472 3.02 -12.70 33.02
N THR A 473 3.43 -13.66 32.22
CA THR A 473 4.80 -13.93 31.77
C THR A 473 5.03 -13.51 30.32
N TYR A 474 4.14 -12.66 29.76
CA TYR A 474 4.30 -12.18 28.39
C TYR A 474 5.64 -11.45 28.24
N ASP A 475 6.44 -11.93 27.30
CA ASP A 475 7.66 -11.30 26.82
C ASP A 475 7.69 -11.53 25.29
N LEU A 476 7.76 -10.47 24.51
CA LEU A 476 7.75 -10.51 23.05
C LEU A 476 8.80 -11.47 22.49
N LYS A 477 9.98 -11.55 23.13
CA LYS A 477 11.08 -12.43 22.73
C LYS A 477 10.71 -13.91 22.69
N ASN A 478 9.74 -14.33 23.50
CA ASN A 478 9.25 -15.71 23.49
C ASN A 478 8.40 -16.05 22.27
N TYR A 479 7.83 -15.05 21.60
CA TYR A 479 6.87 -15.21 20.50
C TYR A 479 7.40 -14.78 19.14
N VAL A 480 8.61 -14.24 19.07
CA VAL A 480 9.27 -13.90 17.81
C VAL A 480 10.28 -14.98 17.44
N ARG A 481 10.28 -15.36 16.19
CA ARG A 481 11.26 -16.28 15.60
C ARG A 481 11.82 -15.66 14.33
N GLN A 482 13.08 -15.98 14.06
CA GLN A 482 13.74 -15.52 12.82
C GLN A 482 14.17 -16.71 11.98
N GLY A 483 14.03 -16.54 10.66
CA GLY A 483 14.34 -17.59 9.69
C GLY A 483 14.82 -17.07 8.36
N LYS A 484 14.69 -17.88 7.34
CA LYS A 484 15.03 -17.55 5.96
C LYS A 484 13.77 -17.60 5.10
N GLY A 485 13.80 -16.94 3.95
CA GLY A 485 12.71 -16.99 2.99
C GLY A 485 13.23 -17.06 1.56
N CYS A 486 12.36 -17.50 0.66
CA CYS A 486 12.62 -17.50 -0.77
C CYS A 486 11.33 -17.09 -1.49
N ASN A 487 11.41 -16.02 -2.29
CA ASN A 487 10.31 -15.57 -3.13
C ASN A 487 10.78 -15.56 -4.58
N TYR A 488 10.01 -16.16 -5.49
CA TYR A 488 10.27 -16.07 -6.91
C TYR A 488 8.97 -16.14 -7.72
N GLY A 489 9.03 -15.63 -8.92
CA GLY A 489 7.87 -15.64 -9.79
C GLY A 489 8.02 -14.77 -11.03
N PHE A 490 6.90 -14.59 -11.70
CA PHE A 490 6.81 -13.70 -12.84
C PHE A 490 5.45 -13.03 -12.91
N GLY A 491 5.43 -11.85 -13.53
CA GLY A 491 4.21 -11.11 -13.87
C GLY A 491 4.19 -10.73 -15.34
N ILE A 492 3.06 -10.89 -16.00
CA ILE A 492 2.83 -10.42 -17.36
C ILE A 492 1.62 -9.49 -17.37
N MET A 493 1.71 -8.36 -18.05
CA MET A 493 0.61 -7.41 -18.20
C MET A 493 0.51 -6.92 -19.64
N ILE A 494 -0.69 -6.98 -20.18
CA ILE A 494 -1.04 -6.30 -21.43
C ILE A 494 -1.89 -5.11 -21.07
N ASN A 495 -1.43 -3.91 -21.38
CA ASN A 495 -2.18 -2.68 -21.13
C ASN A 495 -2.46 -1.92 -22.42
N LYS A 496 -3.60 -1.22 -22.45
CA LYS A 496 -4.00 -0.31 -23.51
C LYS A 496 -4.13 1.09 -22.94
N ARG A 497 -3.26 2.00 -23.39
CA ARG A 497 -3.04 3.30 -22.76
C ARG A 497 -3.98 4.40 -23.23
N PHE A 498 -4.58 4.27 -24.41
CA PHE A 498 -5.44 5.30 -25.02
C PHE A 498 -6.50 4.71 -25.94
N GLY A 499 -7.50 5.53 -26.29
CA GLY A 499 -8.66 5.18 -27.10
C GLY A 499 -9.95 5.18 -26.26
N SER A 500 -11.04 4.72 -26.82
CA SER A 500 -12.32 4.59 -26.11
C SER A 500 -12.30 3.47 -25.06
N ILE A 501 -11.47 2.43 -25.25
CA ILE A 501 -11.24 1.35 -24.31
C ILE A 501 -9.81 1.48 -23.77
N ASN A 502 -9.66 1.55 -22.45
CA ASN A 502 -8.41 1.64 -21.72
C ASN A 502 -8.40 0.62 -20.58
N GLY A 503 -7.21 0.23 -20.13
CA GLY A 503 -7.06 -0.66 -18.99
C GLY A 503 -5.95 -1.67 -19.19
N TRP A 504 -5.98 -2.74 -18.38
CA TRP A 504 -4.97 -3.82 -18.42
C TRP A 504 -5.57 -5.16 -18.07
N ILE A 505 -4.88 -6.20 -18.50
CA ILE A 505 -5.04 -7.58 -18.05
C ILE A 505 -3.66 -8.02 -17.57
N GLY A 506 -3.58 -8.49 -16.35
CA GLY A 506 -2.37 -8.94 -15.71
C GLY A 506 -2.50 -10.34 -15.14
N TYR A 507 -1.45 -11.14 -15.26
CA TYR A 507 -1.31 -12.42 -14.59
C TYR A 507 -0.01 -12.47 -13.83
N THR A 508 -0.04 -13.01 -12.61
CA THR A 508 1.13 -13.19 -11.76
C THR A 508 1.20 -14.64 -11.27
N TYR A 509 2.40 -15.19 -11.31
CA TYR A 509 2.77 -16.37 -10.56
C TYR A 509 3.78 -15.97 -9.47
N THR A 510 3.48 -16.31 -8.22
CA THR A 510 4.36 -16.03 -7.07
C THR A 510 4.48 -17.26 -6.19
N HIS A 511 5.70 -17.70 -5.95
CA HIS A 511 6.03 -18.62 -4.87
C HIS A 511 6.75 -17.85 -3.75
N ALA A 512 6.26 -17.98 -2.52
CA ALA A 512 6.85 -17.36 -1.34
C ALA A 512 6.88 -18.36 -0.18
N SER A 513 8.07 -18.70 0.31
CA SER A 513 8.25 -19.66 1.39
C SER A 513 9.09 -19.08 2.53
N ARG A 514 8.89 -19.65 3.72
CA ARG A 514 9.66 -19.33 4.94
C ARG A 514 10.20 -20.63 5.52
N THR A 515 11.40 -20.56 6.07
CA THR A 515 12.06 -21.66 6.77
C THR A 515 12.51 -21.18 8.12
N ILE A 516 11.92 -21.69 9.18
CA ILE A 516 12.21 -21.32 10.58
C ILE A 516 12.72 -22.55 11.32
N GLU A 517 13.55 -22.34 12.32
CA GLU A 517 13.99 -23.38 13.22
C GLU A 517 12.95 -23.58 14.33
N GLY A 518 12.20 -24.68 14.24
CA GLY A 518 11.22 -25.08 15.23
C GLY A 518 11.80 -26.02 16.29
N THR A 519 10.98 -26.46 17.23
CA THR A 519 11.36 -27.38 18.30
C THR A 519 11.81 -28.76 17.79
N THR A 520 11.34 -29.17 16.61
CA THR A 520 11.63 -30.47 15.96
C THR A 520 12.63 -30.38 14.82
N GLY A 521 13.25 -29.22 14.61
CA GLY A 521 14.18 -28.94 13.51
C GLY A 521 13.70 -27.83 12.56
N LYS A 522 14.32 -27.75 11.38
CA LYS A 522 13.95 -26.75 10.36
C LYS A 522 12.64 -27.13 9.67
N GLU A 523 11.68 -26.22 9.71
CA GLU A 523 10.40 -26.36 9.05
C GLU A 523 10.26 -25.32 7.92
N THR A 524 9.87 -25.78 6.73
CA THR A 524 9.62 -24.91 5.58
C THR A 524 8.13 -24.91 5.27
N PHE A 525 7.54 -23.72 5.16
CA PHE A 525 6.13 -23.51 4.92
C PHE A 525 5.87 -22.32 3.99
N PRO A 526 4.70 -22.27 3.32
CA PRO A 526 4.30 -21.12 2.53
C PRO A 526 4.17 -19.86 3.41
N ALA A 527 4.64 -18.72 2.91
CA ALA A 527 4.42 -17.44 3.59
C ALA A 527 2.92 -17.16 3.70
N SER A 528 2.48 -16.53 4.79
CA SER A 528 1.05 -16.26 5.06
C SER A 528 0.36 -15.45 3.96
N ASN A 529 1.12 -14.67 3.20
CA ASN A 529 0.67 -13.87 2.08
C ASN A 529 0.90 -14.53 0.70
N GLU A 530 1.28 -15.81 0.66
CA GLU A 530 1.52 -16.48 -0.61
C GLU A 530 0.21 -16.73 -1.38
N ARG A 531 0.13 -16.22 -2.60
CA ARG A 531 -0.95 -16.49 -3.57
C ARG A 531 -0.30 -16.90 -4.90
N PRO A 532 -0.18 -18.20 -5.19
CA PRO A 532 0.56 -18.68 -6.36
C PRO A 532 0.05 -18.14 -7.69
N HIS A 533 -1.25 -17.99 -7.86
CA HIS A 533 -1.84 -17.55 -9.11
C HIS A 533 -2.77 -16.37 -8.89
N GLU A 534 -2.57 -15.29 -9.63
CA GLU A 534 -3.44 -14.12 -9.65
C GLU A 534 -3.71 -13.69 -11.09
N LEU A 535 -4.97 -13.44 -11.42
CA LEU A 535 -5.44 -12.89 -12.69
C LEU A 535 -6.26 -11.64 -12.40
N ASN A 536 -5.82 -10.52 -12.90
CA ASN A 536 -6.46 -9.23 -12.71
C ASN A 536 -6.82 -8.60 -14.06
N MET A 537 -8.01 -8.02 -14.16
CA MET A 537 -8.46 -7.29 -15.33
C MET A 537 -9.12 -5.99 -14.89
N VAL A 538 -8.67 -4.89 -15.46
CA VAL A 538 -9.25 -3.56 -15.25
C VAL A 538 -9.56 -2.99 -16.63
N LEU A 539 -10.82 -2.64 -16.87
CA LEU A 539 -11.28 -2.07 -18.14
C LEU A 539 -12.12 -0.82 -17.88
N SER A 540 -11.90 0.21 -18.69
CA SER A 540 -12.72 1.40 -18.76
C SER A 540 -13.09 1.66 -20.21
N TYR A 541 -14.39 1.80 -20.48
CA TYR A 541 -14.95 2.04 -21.80
C TYR A 541 -15.72 3.35 -21.83
N LYS A 542 -15.16 4.36 -22.50
CA LYS A 542 -15.81 5.62 -22.74
C LYS A 542 -16.79 5.48 -23.91
N THR A 543 -18.07 5.28 -23.62
CA THR A 543 -19.11 5.09 -24.61
C THR A 543 -19.52 6.39 -25.29
N SER A 544 -19.46 7.51 -24.53
CA SER A 544 -19.81 8.85 -25.01
C SER A 544 -19.03 9.92 -24.24
N LYS A 545 -19.32 11.20 -24.51
CA LYS A 545 -18.78 12.32 -23.72
C LYS A 545 -19.33 12.37 -22.30
N HIS A 546 -20.43 11.67 -22.05
CA HIS A 546 -21.18 11.71 -20.80
C HIS A 546 -21.13 10.39 -20.01
N LEU A 547 -20.83 9.26 -20.64
CA LEU A 547 -20.91 7.94 -20.02
C LEU A 547 -19.60 7.17 -20.16
N VAL A 548 -19.07 6.74 -19.01
CA VAL A 548 -17.95 5.80 -18.90
C VAL A 548 -18.44 4.55 -18.17
N LEU A 549 -18.26 3.40 -18.78
CA LEU A 549 -18.48 2.09 -18.16
C LEU A 549 -17.13 1.53 -17.75
N SER A 550 -17.03 0.92 -16.57
CA SER A 550 -15.80 0.28 -16.13
C SER A 550 -16.05 -1.00 -15.36
N SER A 551 -15.06 -1.88 -15.39
CA SER A 551 -15.09 -3.15 -14.67
C SER A 551 -13.71 -3.49 -14.11
N THR A 552 -13.72 -4.19 -12.97
CA THR A 552 -12.52 -4.77 -12.37
C THR A 552 -12.83 -6.23 -12.04
N PHE A 553 -12.02 -7.14 -12.53
CA PHE A 553 -12.10 -8.55 -12.21
C PHE A 553 -10.81 -9.00 -11.54
N VAL A 554 -10.95 -9.75 -10.45
CA VAL A 554 -9.84 -10.32 -9.68
C VAL A 554 -10.13 -11.79 -9.44
N TYR A 555 -9.18 -12.64 -9.80
CA TYR A 555 -9.13 -14.04 -9.41
C TYR A 555 -7.76 -14.36 -8.82
N ALA A 556 -7.75 -15.01 -7.66
CA ALA A 556 -6.49 -15.35 -7.01
C ALA A 556 -6.59 -16.65 -6.21
N SER A 557 -5.48 -17.37 -6.11
CA SER A 557 -5.35 -18.52 -5.20
C SER A 557 -5.65 -18.10 -3.76
N GLY A 558 -6.22 -19.00 -2.98
CA GLY A 558 -6.42 -18.77 -1.55
C GLY A 558 -5.10 -18.64 -0.78
N THR A 559 -5.10 -17.83 0.27
CA THR A 559 -3.95 -17.68 1.17
C THR A 559 -3.76 -18.90 2.07
N PRO A 560 -2.52 -19.19 2.51
CA PRO A 560 -2.25 -20.26 3.45
C PRO A 560 -2.83 -19.97 4.84
N PHE A 561 -3.18 -21.02 5.57
CA PHE A 561 -3.54 -20.96 6.99
C PHE A 561 -3.17 -22.25 7.71
N THR A 562 -3.06 -22.16 9.03
CA THR A 562 -2.77 -23.30 9.91
C THR A 562 -4.08 -23.89 10.42
N ALA A 563 -4.35 -25.16 10.10
CA ALA A 563 -5.51 -25.89 10.59
C ALA A 563 -5.10 -26.98 11.59
N SER A 564 -5.89 -27.16 12.63
CA SER A 564 -5.73 -28.31 13.53
C SER A 564 -6.08 -29.60 12.81
N LYS A 565 -5.23 -30.61 12.94
CA LYS A 565 -5.42 -31.96 12.38
C LYS A 565 -6.34 -32.80 13.25
N SER A 566 -6.21 -32.68 14.56
CA SER A 566 -6.98 -33.40 15.55
C SER A 566 -7.12 -32.61 16.84
N PHE A 567 -8.08 -32.99 17.65
CA PHE A 567 -8.36 -32.38 18.92
C PHE A 567 -8.40 -33.49 19.99
N TYR A 568 -7.82 -33.20 21.14
CA TYR A 568 -7.82 -34.08 22.31
C TYR A 568 -8.47 -33.34 23.47
N ALA A 569 -9.32 -34.01 24.21
CA ALA A 569 -9.83 -33.51 25.48
C ALA A 569 -8.97 -34.06 26.60
N ILE A 570 -8.25 -33.22 27.32
CA ILE A 570 -7.45 -33.58 28.49
C ILE A 570 -7.92 -32.70 29.65
N ASP A 571 -8.41 -33.30 30.70
CA ASP A 571 -8.91 -32.63 31.92
C ASP A 571 -9.92 -31.49 31.61
N GLY A 572 -10.82 -31.76 30.66
CA GLY A 572 -11.84 -30.78 30.24
C GLY A 572 -11.36 -29.69 29.30
N ASN A 573 -10.08 -29.64 28.99
CA ASN A 573 -9.49 -28.71 28.04
C ASN A 573 -9.35 -29.35 26.64
N ILE A 574 -9.65 -28.59 25.60
CA ILE A 574 -9.46 -29.03 24.22
C ILE A 574 -8.06 -28.60 23.76
N ILE A 575 -7.23 -29.57 23.45
CA ILE A 575 -5.87 -29.37 22.95
C ILE A 575 -5.89 -29.64 21.44
N SER A 576 -5.44 -28.68 20.64
CA SER A 576 -5.32 -28.79 19.21
C SER A 576 -3.96 -29.36 18.80
N GLN A 577 -3.96 -30.37 17.95
CA GLN A 577 -2.75 -30.86 17.28
C GLN A 577 -2.69 -30.30 15.86
N TYR A 578 -1.60 -29.66 15.51
CA TYR A 578 -1.35 -29.08 14.20
C TYR A 578 -0.45 -29.99 13.34
N ASN A 579 -0.62 -29.93 12.02
CA ASN A 579 0.18 -30.71 11.06
C ASN A 579 1.16 -29.80 10.29
N GLY A 580 1.86 -28.92 11.00
CA GLY A 580 2.75 -27.92 10.44
C GLY A 580 2.06 -26.55 10.26
N TYR A 581 2.86 -25.55 10.07
CA TYR A 581 2.44 -24.16 9.94
C TYR A 581 2.07 -23.84 8.48
N ASN A 582 0.95 -23.14 8.24
CA ASN A 582 0.47 -22.70 6.91
C ASN A 582 0.33 -23.81 5.83
N GLN A 583 0.03 -25.06 6.24
CA GLN A 583 -0.06 -26.19 5.32
C GLN A 583 -1.42 -26.31 4.60
N ASN A 584 -2.41 -25.55 4.99
CA ASN A 584 -3.73 -25.52 4.37
C ASN A 584 -3.93 -24.22 3.58
N ARG A 585 -4.89 -24.21 2.66
CA ARG A 585 -5.25 -23.00 1.89
C ARG A 585 -6.73 -22.69 1.96
N LEU A 586 -7.06 -21.42 2.02
CA LEU A 586 -8.41 -20.94 1.81
C LEU A 586 -8.84 -21.24 0.36
N PRO A 587 -10.16 -21.32 0.07
CA PRO A 587 -10.66 -21.36 -1.30
C PRO A 587 -10.18 -20.19 -2.14
N ALA A 588 -10.19 -20.37 -3.46
CA ALA A 588 -9.82 -19.32 -4.39
C ALA A 588 -10.72 -18.09 -4.23
N TYR A 589 -10.10 -16.93 -4.32
CA TYR A 589 -10.77 -15.64 -4.32
C TYR A 589 -11.27 -15.28 -5.71
N SER A 590 -12.50 -14.76 -5.83
CA SER A 590 -13.03 -14.25 -7.09
C SER A 590 -13.94 -13.05 -6.85
N ARG A 591 -13.74 -11.96 -7.62
CA ARG A 591 -14.56 -10.75 -7.52
C ARG A 591 -14.66 -10.05 -8.87
N LEU A 592 -15.86 -9.59 -9.20
CA LEU A 592 -16.15 -8.71 -10.32
C LEU A 592 -16.84 -7.45 -9.81
N ASP A 593 -16.25 -6.29 -10.09
CA ASP A 593 -16.84 -4.99 -9.80
C ASP A 593 -17.21 -4.31 -11.12
N LEU A 594 -18.37 -3.67 -11.16
CA LEU A 594 -18.88 -2.95 -12.32
C LEU A 594 -19.21 -1.51 -11.93
N SER A 595 -19.02 -0.56 -12.84
CA SER A 595 -19.53 0.79 -12.63
C SER A 595 -19.95 1.49 -13.92
N ALA A 596 -20.84 2.47 -13.75
CA ALA A 596 -21.26 3.41 -14.76
C ALA A 596 -21.14 4.82 -14.19
N ASP A 597 -20.29 5.64 -14.79
CA ASP A 597 -20.08 7.05 -14.42
C ASP A 597 -20.76 7.93 -15.47
N TYR A 598 -21.79 8.67 -15.04
CA TYR A 598 -22.58 9.52 -15.92
C TYR A 598 -22.44 11.01 -15.54
N THR A 599 -21.84 11.79 -16.44
CA THR A 599 -21.74 13.26 -16.31
C THR A 599 -22.96 13.91 -16.97
N PHE A 600 -23.89 14.44 -16.19
CA PHE A 600 -25.14 15.01 -16.71
C PHE A 600 -25.06 16.51 -16.99
N CYS A 601 -24.12 17.25 -16.42
CA CYS A 601 -23.90 18.66 -16.71
C CYS A 601 -22.41 18.98 -16.79
N LYS A 602 -22.02 19.65 -17.87
CA LYS A 602 -20.68 20.22 -18.04
C LYS A 602 -20.83 21.64 -18.55
N LYS A 603 -20.74 22.62 -17.66
CA LYS A 603 -20.94 24.02 -17.98
C LYS A 603 -19.88 24.89 -17.30
N ASN A 604 -19.23 25.78 -18.06
CA ASN A 604 -18.35 26.85 -17.57
C ASN A 604 -17.29 26.44 -16.53
N HIS A 605 -16.62 25.32 -16.65
CA HIS A 605 -15.65 24.76 -15.72
C HIS A 605 -16.23 23.86 -14.62
N SER A 606 -17.56 23.75 -14.50
CA SER A 606 -18.18 22.84 -13.54
C SER A 606 -18.68 21.56 -14.21
N GLU A 607 -18.47 20.43 -13.55
CA GLU A 607 -18.90 19.10 -13.98
C GLU A 607 -19.68 18.44 -12.85
N TYR A 608 -20.91 18.03 -13.12
CA TYR A 608 -21.79 17.32 -12.17
C TYR A 608 -22.07 15.94 -12.73
N GLY A 609 -21.98 14.95 -11.89
CA GLY A 609 -22.22 13.59 -12.31
C GLY A 609 -22.63 12.66 -11.19
N VAL A 610 -22.98 11.45 -11.59
CA VAL A 610 -23.35 10.35 -10.73
C VAL A 610 -22.59 9.11 -11.14
N ASN A 611 -22.09 8.38 -10.17
CA ASN A 611 -21.47 7.09 -10.36
C ASN A 611 -22.33 6.02 -9.71
N PHE A 612 -22.73 5.02 -10.51
CA PHE A 612 -23.35 3.79 -10.03
C PHE A 612 -22.28 2.70 -10.02
N SER A 613 -22.10 2.03 -8.91
CA SER A 613 -21.16 0.93 -8.79
C SER A 613 -21.82 -0.30 -8.17
N LEU A 614 -21.41 -1.47 -8.63
CA LEU A 614 -21.82 -2.76 -8.12
C LEU A 614 -20.56 -3.54 -7.72
N TYR A 615 -20.32 -3.63 -6.43
CA TYR A 615 -19.22 -4.39 -5.86
C TYR A 615 -19.59 -5.86 -5.77
N ASN A 616 -18.66 -6.75 -6.11
CA ASN A 616 -18.81 -8.20 -6.09
C ASN A 616 -20.06 -8.69 -6.86
N ALA A 617 -20.21 -8.27 -8.11
CA ALA A 617 -21.34 -8.61 -8.97
C ALA A 617 -21.54 -10.14 -9.17
N LEU A 618 -20.48 -10.94 -9.00
CA LEU A 618 -20.56 -12.41 -9.03
C LEU A 618 -21.20 -13.01 -7.78
N ASN A 619 -21.42 -12.21 -6.73
CA ASN A 619 -21.91 -12.67 -5.43
C ASN A 619 -21.08 -13.83 -4.85
N HIS A 620 -19.79 -13.88 -5.17
CA HIS A 620 -18.90 -14.92 -4.67
C HIS A 620 -18.59 -14.67 -3.19
N ARG A 621 -18.66 -15.72 -2.36
CA ARG A 621 -18.30 -15.65 -0.95
C ARG A 621 -16.81 -15.92 -0.82
N ASN A 622 -16.04 -14.85 -0.60
CA ASN A 622 -14.60 -14.93 -0.38
C ASN A 622 -14.32 -15.19 1.11
N PRO A 623 -13.83 -16.36 1.50
CA PRO A 623 -13.49 -16.62 2.88
C PRO A 623 -12.24 -15.82 3.28
N ILE A 624 -12.31 -15.24 4.48
CA ILE A 624 -11.18 -14.52 5.10
C ILE A 624 -10.44 -15.43 6.05
N TYR A 625 -11.19 -16.29 6.75
CA TYR A 625 -10.67 -17.14 7.80
C TYR A 625 -11.58 -18.35 7.99
N TYR A 626 -11.04 -19.44 8.52
CA TYR A 626 -11.82 -20.60 8.98
C TYR A 626 -11.92 -20.61 10.48
N ARG A 627 -13.15 -20.50 11.00
CA ARG A 627 -13.44 -20.66 12.42
C ARG A 627 -13.73 -22.13 12.73
N LEU A 628 -13.13 -22.65 13.78
CA LEU A 628 -13.49 -23.93 14.33
C LEU A 628 -14.88 -23.85 14.98
N HIS A 629 -15.77 -24.71 14.59
CA HIS A 629 -17.12 -24.81 15.12
C HIS A 629 -17.35 -26.20 15.68
N PHE A 630 -17.65 -26.28 16.99
CA PHE A 630 -18.02 -27.52 17.68
C PHE A 630 -19.53 -27.66 17.62
N HIS A 631 -20.03 -28.84 17.31
CA HIS A 631 -21.42 -29.20 17.41
C HIS A 631 -21.56 -30.63 17.93
N GLU A 632 -22.67 -30.89 18.55
CA GLU A 632 -23.00 -32.20 19.08
C GLU A 632 -23.89 -32.95 18.10
N VAL A 633 -23.45 -34.13 17.65
CA VAL A 633 -24.21 -35.05 16.82
C VAL A 633 -24.29 -36.37 17.60
N ASP A 634 -25.50 -36.87 17.89
CA ASP A 634 -25.76 -38.10 18.59
C ASP A 634 -24.98 -38.24 19.93
N LYS A 635 -24.88 -37.16 20.69
CA LYS A 635 -24.10 -37.02 21.95
C LYS A 635 -22.58 -37.10 21.78
N GLU A 636 -22.09 -37.17 20.56
CA GLU A 636 -20.67 -37.02 20.26
C GLU A 636 -20.36 -35.57 19.86
N LYS A 637 -19.32 -35.01 20.47
CA LYS A 637 -18.85 -33.69 20.09
C LYS A 637 -18.03 -33.81 18.81
N THR A 638 -18.58 -33.33 17.70
CA THR A 638 -17.89 -33.22 16.42
C THR A 638 -17.47 -31.78 16.19
N TYR A 639 -16.51 -31.60 15.32
CA TYR A 639 -16.06 -30.26 14.91
C TYR A 639 -16.01 -30.13 13.40
N CYS A 640 -16.22 -28.92 12.92
CA CYS A 640 -15.99 -28.58 11.52
C CYS A 640 -15.39 -27.18 11.38
N TYR A 641 -14.64 -26.98 10.32
CA TYR A 641 -14.19 -25.64 9.93
C TYR A 641 -15.29 -24.95 9.14
N LYS A 642 -15.81 -23.85 9.69
CA LYS A 642 -16.75 -22.99 8.95
C LYS A 642 -16.02 -21.79 8.38
N PRO A 643 -16.16 -21.51 7.08
CA PRO A 643 -15.57 -20.32 6.48
C PRO A 643 -16.26 -19.07 7.05
N LEU A 644 -15.47 -18.17 7.59
CA LEU A 644 -15.89 -16.83 7.92
C LEU A 644 -15.66 -15.99 6.67
N SER A 645 -16.74 -15.65 5.98
CA SER A 645 -16.72 -14.66 4.89
C SER A 645 -17.35 -13.40 5.43
N PHE A 646 -16.76 -12.26 5.13
CA PHE A 646 -17.40 -11.02 5.52
C PHE A 646 -18.75 -10.86 4.83
N ALA A 647 -19.65 -10.12 5.46
CA ALA A 647 -21.05 -10.02 5.06
C ALA A 647 -21.29 -9.30 3.72
N ILE A 648 -20.26 -8.74 3.09
CA ILE A 648 -20.40 -8.01 1.82
C ILE A 648 -20.58 -9.02 0.68
N LYS A 649 -21.83 -9.27 0.40
CA LYS A 649 -22.28 -9.92 -0.84
C LYS A 649 -22.26 -8.89 -1.97
N VAL A 650 -23.17 -8.94 -2.89
CA VAL A 650 -23.38 -7.88 -3.88
C VAL A 650 -23.73 -6.57 -3.19
N LEU A 651 -22.98 -5.51 -3.45
CA LEU A 651 -23.20 -4.23 -2.80
C LEU A 651 -23.33 -3.12 -3.86
N PRO A 652 -24.56 -2.68 -4.16
CA PRO A 652 -24.77 -1.52 -5.01
C PRO A 652 -24.44 -0.23 -4.27
N SER A 653 -23.90 0.73 -4.97
CA SER A 653 -23.66 2.08 -4.44
C SER A 653 -23.92 3.15 -5.49
N ILE A 654 -24.31 4.32 -5.02
CA ILE A 654 -24.52 5.53 -5.81
C ILE A 654 -23.70 6.65 -5.20
N ASN A 655 -22.97 7.38 -6.01
CA ASN A 655 -22.13 8.48 -5.56
C ASN A 655 -22.35 9.70 -6.45
N PHE A 656 -22.69 10.83 -5.85
CA PHE A 656 -22.83 12.11 -6.53
C PHE A 656 -21.53 12.89 -6.43
N TYR A 657 -21.12 13.56 -7.50
CA TYR A 657 -19.95 14.40 -7.47
C TYR A 657 -20.14 15.71 -8.21
N CYS A 658 -19.39 16.71 -7.75
CA CYS A 658 -19.28 18.03 -8.36
C CYS A 658 -17.79 18.39 -8.45
N LYS A 659 -17.34 18.77 -9.65
CA LYS A 659 -16.01 19.35 -9.90
C LYS A 659 -16.19 20.75 -10.44
N PHE A 660 -15.40 21.71 -9.98
CA PHE A 660 -15.47 23.11 -10.39
C PHE A 660 -14.12 23.81 -10.41
#